data_2b11da74ac2cea8ef683a46887072105
#
_entry.id   2b11da74ac2cea8ef683a46887072105
#
_cell.length_a   1.000
_cell.length_b   1.000
_cell.length_c   1.000
_cell.angle_alpha   90.00
_cell.angle_beta   90.00
_cell.angle_gamma   90.00
#
_symmetry.space_group_name_H-M   'P 1'
#
loop_
_entity.id
_entity.type
_entity.pdbx_description
1 polymer ?
#
loop_
_entity_poly.entity_id
_entity_poly.type
_entity_poly.pdbx_seq_one_letter_code
_entity_poly.pdbx_strand_id
1 'polypeptide(L)'
;MFSFWIRKRIFSLITFLLKPIIKFEIEFEDGVSDELIKEAETVYAVPTNSVTDLVALQLLTESLNIFRPLSKISNSNLNRFTCLKAPVFSQKHQKIMRQASYNLESIIELDDSHVSIIPTSFYWGKHPDKQKSLFKILFSQSWSATSPIKKLFKIIFHGRSLVIQFHKPLAIDELKDKGKNTKDNANLISRYLRALFRRSKQAKLGPDISHRRTLVLSLSQNTEVKKEIKRLSQGNAKIKKRLKKKALKYANEICSDLNYPIVRLLIRSFTWFWNKRYDGIHLKNLEEIKKISSENSIVYVPCHRSHIDYCALSYILYENGLMVPQIPAGNNLNLPIMGKILRGGGAIFMRRSFNNSLYSTIFFQHIRNLISRGSSIEFFPEGGRSRSGLSLPSKPGLISMIIRSFASLESVNVKIVPIYIGYEKILEGQSYLSELSGKSKKGESLLDPLRVLKDFNNYLGNAYINFGSPIDLADFLREEVKKLDLKENELNEKPEWLRKATTSLGESIIQGINSSVAVTTTSLFSISLLTDSTQSLNEDKLKQRINLYLNLIKNSKTYDHVWLTNTDASEIINKTVGLKLIKSQLVGNSKIFKPTDDETSILSFYKNNISHIFILYSTVCESLRYVNEISYDEVVRLVRLVFPFLKRDYNLLETDSELDELIKSALKTLIKSGLIEETETGNLIKPNSNTTKYEDFIALSNICEPSIKRFFIVLNTLWEHPSIQREELKKLCTKIAKKLETIEGWPYPEFSDKNKFDQFIDKLLLDKLVKEDEDLNLQAARITKRVKKDYLNFFNQQFINHINEMN
;
A
#
# COMPACT_ATOMS: atom_id res chain seq x y z
N MET A 1 -30.09 -50.00 10.29
CA MET A 1 -28.93 -50.44 11.14
C MET A 1 -27.64 -50.56 10.34
N PHE A 2 -27.60 -51.21 9.18
CA PHE A 2 -26.37 -51.43 8.38
C PHE A 2 -25.65 -50.13 7.97
N SER A 3 -26.34 -49.08 7.61
CA SER A 3 -25.76 -47.80 7.20
C SER A 3 -25.17 -46.98 8.37
N PHE A 4 -25.68 -47.15 9.56
CA PHE A 4 -25.19 -46.49 10.77
C PHE A 4 -23.86 -47.09 11.26
N TRP A 5 -23.74 -48.42 11.20
CA TRP A 5 -22.55 -49.16 11.61
C TRP A 5 -21.37 -48.89 10.65
N ILE A 6 -21.61 -48.82 9.34
CA ILE A 6 -20.60 -48.47 8.34
C ILE A 6 -20.09 -47.03 8.57
N ARG A 7 -21.00 -46.09 8.86
CA ARG A 7 -20.61 -44.70 9.18
C ARG A 7 -19.75 -44.59 10.43
N LYS A 8 -20.06 -45.31 11.46
CA LYS A 8 -19.27 -45.34 12.71
C LYS A 8 -17.87 -45.95 12.48
N ARG A 9 -17.72 -47.02 11.71
CA ARG A 9 -16.42 -47.57 11.31
C ARG A 9 -15.60 -46.62 10.43
N ILE A 10 -16.23 -45.99 9.45
CA ILE A 10 -15.57 -45.01 8.60
C ILE A 10 -15.07 -43.81 9.43
N PHE A 11 -15.88 -43.31 10.36
CA PHE A 11 -15.50 -42.25 11.25
C PHE A 11 -14.30 -42.63 12.13
N SER A 12 -14.33 -43.82 12.75
CA SER A 12 -13.24 -44.37 13.58
C SER A 12 -11.95 -44.55 12.77
N LEU A 13 -12.04 -45.08 11.55
CA LEU A 13 -10.90 -45.25 10.63
C LEU A 13 -10.28 -43.91 10.26
N ILE A 14 -11.11 -42.92 9.91
CA ILE A 14 -10.62 -41.55 9.56
C ILE A 14 -10.00 -40.90 10.79
N THR A 15 -10.58 -41.06 11.99
CA THR A 15 -10.01 -40.54 13.24
C THR A 15 -8.65 -41.14 13.52
N PHE A 16 -8.50 -42.47 13.38
CA PHE A 16 -7.23 -43.15 13.54
C PHE A 16 -6.16 -42.71 12.57
N LEU A 17 -6.52 -42.51 11.30
CA LEU A 17 -5.61 -42.03 10.26
C LEU A 17 -5.21 -40.57 10.41
N LEU A 18 -6.12 -39.68 10.87
CA LEU A 18 -5.89 -38.27 10.96
C LEU A 18 -5.21 -37.83 12.26
N LYS A 19 -5.47 -38.50 13.37
CA LYS A 19 -4.94 -38.13 14.70
C LYS A 19 -3.43 -37.92 14.72
N PRO A 20 -2.56 -38.82 14.16
CA PRO A 20 -1.10 -38.62 14.15
C PRO A 20 -0.60 -37.62 13.10
N ILE A 21 -1.44 -37.21 12.14
CA ILE A 21 -1.01 -36.48 10.94
C ILE A 21 -1.34 -35.00 11.05
N ILE A 22 -2.45 -34.63 11.71
CA ILE A 22 -2.96 -33.24 11.71
C ILE A 22 -2.23 -32.42 12.77
N LYS A 23 -1.73 -31.25 12.34
CA LYS A 23 -1.32 -30.17 13.22
C LYS A 23 -2.41 -29.10 13.19
N PHE A 24 -3.00 -28.83 14.35
CA PHE A 24 -4.02 -27.80 14.50
C PHE A 24 -3.38 -26.44 14.70
N GLU A 25 -3.92 -25.46 14.03
CA GLU A 25 -3.72 -24.05 14.29
C GLU A 25 -5.08 -23.42 14.55
N ILE A 26 -5.21 -22.74 15.68
CA ILE A 26 -6.49 -22.21 16.13
C ILE A 26 -6.46 -20.71 15.96
N GLU A 27 -7.49 -20.18 15.34
CA GLU A 27 -7.71 -18.74 15.26
C GLU A 27 -9.05 -18.42 15.93
N PHE A 28 -9.02 -17.47 16.83
CA PHE A 28 -10.22 -16.87 17.40
C PHE A 28 -10.48 -15.51 16.78
N GLU A 29 -11.72 -15.19 16.49
CA GLU A 29 -12.13 -13.85 16.13
C GLU A 29 -12.00 -12.91 17.33
N ASP A 30 -11.75 -11.61 17.10
CA ASP A 30 -11.57 -10.64 18.18
C ASP A 30 -12.71 -10.68 19.21
N GLY A 31 -12.35 -10.83 20.48
CA GLY A 31 -13.29 -10.97 21.60
C GLY A 31 -13.81 -12.39 21.83
N VAL A 32 -13.26 -13.40 21.13
CA VAL A 32 -13.56 -14.82 21.36
C VAL A 32 -12.38 -15.48 22.05
N SER A 33 -12.63 -16.18 23.14
CA SER A 33 -11.64 -17.01 23.83
C SER A 33 -12.18 -18.44 24.02
N ASP A 34 -11.30 -19.36 24.33
CA ASP A 34 -11.71 -20.74 24.68
C ASP A 34 -12.53 -20.76 25.97
N GLU A 35 -12.33 -19.82 26.89
CA GLU A 35 -13.17 -19.65 28.10
C GLU A 35 -14.61 -19.30 27.72
N LEU A 36 -14.83 -18.36 26.81
CA LEU A 36 -16.17 -17.99 26.35
C LEU A 36 -16.90 -19.17 25.68
N ILE A 37 -16.15 -20.07 25.03
CA ILE A 37 -16.71 -21.27 24.40
C ILE A 37 -17.06 -22.34 25.46
N LYS A 38 -16.39 -22.36 26.60
CA LYS A 38 -16.65 -23.28 27.72
C LYS A 38 -17.88 -22.90 28.52
N GLU A 39 -18.16 -21.62 28.66
CA GLU A 39 -19.24 -21.10 29.52
C GLU A 39 -20.63 -21.26 28.91
N ALA A 40 -20.77 -21.27 27.60
CA ALA A 40 -22.05 -21.33 26.91
C ALA A 40 -22.38 -22.77 26.43
N GLU A 41 -23.65 -23.15 26.45
CA GLU A 41 -24.09 -24.35 25.73
C GLU A 41 -23.94 -24.15 24.23
N THR A 42 -22.84 -24.67 23.67
CA THR A 42 -22.44 -24.37 22.31
C THR A 42 -22.90 -25.39 21.29
N VAL A 43 -23.34 -24.89 20.12
CA VAL A 43 -23.60 -25.67 18.91
C VAL A 43 -22.69 -25.18 17.77
N TYR A 44 -21.88 -26.07 17.23
CA TYR A 44 -20.97 -25.74 16.14
C TYR A 44 -21.69 -25.72 14.80
N ALA A 45 -21.70 -24.58 14.14
CA ALA A 45 -22.19 -24.46 12.77
C ALA A 45 -21.03 -24.54 11.78
N VAL A 46 -21.09 -25.45 10.83
CA VAL A 46 -20.05 -25.64 9.83
C VAL A 46 -20.56 -25.42 8.40
N PRO A 47 -19.72 -24.95 7.45
CA PRO A 47 -20.18 -24.60 6.12
C PRO A 47 -20.59 -25.81 5.28
N THR A 48 -20.04 -27.01 5.55
CA THR A 48 -20.28 -28.23 4.77
C THR A 48 -20.35 -29.46 5.64
N ASN A 49 -21.20 -30.41 5.26
CA ASN A 49 -21.25 -31.74 5.90
C ASN A 49 -20.05 -32.60 5.45
N SER A 50 -18.92 -32.48 6.14
CA SER A 50 -17.68 -33.17 5.82
C SER A 50 -17.24 -34.00 7.02
N VAL A 51 -17.10 -35.32 6.82
CA VAL A 51 -16.64 -36.24 7.88
C VAL A 51 -15.24 -35.87 8.37
N THR A 52 -14.35 -35.45 7.47
CA THR A 52 -12.99 -35.04 7.84
C THR A 52 -12.97 -33.77 8.68
N ASP A 53 -13.84 -32.78 8.41
CA ASP A 53 -13.95 -31.55 9.20
C ASP A 53 -14.54 -31.85 10.58
N LEU A 54 -15.53 -32.74 10.63
CA LEU A 54 -16.16 -33.16 11.89
C LEU A 54 -15.18 -33.95 12.78
N VAL A 55 -14.38 -34.85 12.18
CA VAL A 55 -13.31 -35.58 12.89
C VAL A 55 -12.27 -34.60 13.44
N ALA A 56 -11.85 -33.64 12.62
CA ALA A 56 -10.88 -32.64 13.03
C ALA A 56 -11.40 -31.77 14.18
N LEU A 57 -12.67 -31.33 14.08
CA LEU A 57 -13.30 -30.56 15.15
C LEU A 57 -13.45 -31.41 16.46
N GLN A 58 -13.79 -32.68 16.34
CA GLN A 58 -13.87 -33.59 17.45
C GLN A 58 -12.53 -33.74 18.17
N LEU A 59 -11.44 -33.95 17.41
CA LEU A 59 -10.08 -34.07 17.96
C LEU A 59 -9.62 -32.76 18.61
N LEU A 60 -9.91 -31.62 17.99
CA LEU A 60 -9.55 -30.33 18.54
C LEU A 60 -10.33 -30.02 19.83
N THR A 61 -11.64 -30.22 19.85
CA THR A 61 -12.47 -29.94 21.02
C THR A 61 -12.10 -30.87 22.19
N GLU A 62 -11.65 -32.10 21.90
CA GLU A 62 -11.05 -33.01 22.92
C GLU A 62 -9.75 -32.45 23.52
N SER A 63 -8.87 -31.89 22.66
CA SER A 63 -7.60 -31.33 23.13
C SER A 63 -7.76 -30.04 23.94
N LEU A 64 -8.79 -29.24 23.67
CA LEU A 64 -9.10 -27.99 24.36
C LEU A 64 -10.00 -28.19 25.58
N ASN A 65 -10.48 -29.42 25.80
CA ASN A 65 -11.43 -29.74 26.87
C ASN A 65 -12.70 -28.88 26.85
N ILE A 66 -13.25 -28.68 25.63
CA ILE A 66 -14.51 -27.99 25.38
C ILE A 66 -15.60 -28.94 24.89
N PHE A 67 -16.86 -28.52 24.84
CA PHE A 67 -17.95 -29.35 24.38
C PHE A 67 -17.70 -29.98 23.01
N ARG A 68 -17.88 -31.28 22.90
CA ARG A 68 -17.60 -32.03 21.66
C ARG A 68 -18.76 -31.92 20.68
N PRO A 69 -18.53 -31.80 19.37
CA PRO A 69 -19.59 -31.67 18.39
C PRO A 69 -20.55 -32.86 18.32
N LEU A 70 -20.09 -34.04 18.67
CA LEU A 70 -20.92 -35.25 18.70
C LEU A 70 -21.56 -35.52 20.06
N SER A 71 -21.30 -34.72 21.10
CA SER A 71 -22.02 -34.79 22.35
C SER A 71 -23.45 -34.23 22.20
N LYS A 72 -24.31 -34.60 23.13
CA LYS A 72 -25.69 -34.12 23.13
C LYS A 72 -25.81 -32.76 23.80
N ILE A 73 -26.76 -31.95 23.32
CA ILE A 73 -27.20 -30.76 24.01
C ILE A 73 -27.96 -31.19 25.27
N SER A 74 -27.81 -30.49 26.38
CA SER A 74 -28.50 -30.77 27.62
C SER A 74 -30.00 -30.88 27.38
N ASN A 75 -30.62 -31.88 28.05
CA ASN A 75 -32.06 -32.13 27.93
C ASN A 75 -32.60 -32.38 26.51
N SER A 76 -31.73 -32.71 25.53
CA SER A 76 -32.16 -32.99 24.17
C SER A 76 -31.47 -34.21 23.54
N ASN A 77 -32.07 -34.75 22.48
CA ASN A 77 -31.46 -35.81 21.66
C ASN A 77 -30.60 -35.25 20.51
N LEU A 78 -30.45 -33.93 20.42
CA LEU A 78 -29.71 -33.26 19.33
C LEU A 78 -28.21 -33.23 19.63
N ASN A 79 -27.38 -33.38 18.61
CA ASN A 79 -25.93 -33.22 18.72
C ASN A 79 -25.56 -31.73 18.64
N ARG A 80 -24.44 -31.35 19.26
CA ARG A 80 -23.86 -29.99 19.25
C ARG A 80 -23.21 -29.64 17.91
N PHE A 81 -23.89 -29.97 16.80
CA PHE A 81 -23.35 -29.80 15.45
C PHE A 81 -24.47 -29.59 14.43
N THR A 82 -24.31 -28.58 13.61
CA THR A 82 -25.16 -28.33 12.45
C THR A 82 -24.32 -27.99 11.21
N CYS A 83 -24.85 -28.25 10.01
CA CYS A 83 -24.16 -27.95 8.76
C CYS A 83 -25.09 -27.28 7.72
N LEU A 84 -24.54 -26.39 6.91
CA LEU A 84 -25.30 -25.55 5.97
C LEU A 84 -25.37 -26.08 4.53
N LYS A 85 -24.45 -26.96 4.11
CA LYS A 85 -24.39 -27.52 2.75
C LYS A 85 -24.13 -28.99 2.75
N ALA A 86 -24.78 -29.69 1.81
CA ALA A 86 -24.46 -31.09 1.49
C ALA A 86 -23.23 -31.19 0.58
N PRO A 87 -22.50 -32.32 0.59
CA PRO A 87 -21.43 -32.59 -0.41
C PRO A 87 -21.98 -32.59 -1.83
N VAL A 88 -21.23 -32.01 -2.77
CA VAL A 88 -21.66 -31.72 -4.16
C VAL A 88 -22.04 -32.96 -4.99
N PHE A 89 -21.66 -34.17 -4.58
CA PHE A 89 -21.90 -35.41 -5.32
C PHE A 89 -23.14 -36.22 -4.93
N SER A 90 -24.05 -35.67 -4.12
CA SER A 90 -25.27 -36.36 -3.72
C SER A 90 -26.42 -35.96 -4.62
N GLN A 91 -26.97 -36.89 -5.41
CA GLN A 91 -28.26 -36.71 -6.08
C GLN A 91 -29.43 -36.49 -5.09
N LYS A 92 -29.21 -36.67 -3.80
CA LYS A 92 -30.12 -36.36 -2.69
C LYS A 92 -29.98 -34.94 -2.15
N HIS A 93 -29.42 -34.03 -2.92
CA HIS A 93 -29.08 -32.64 -2.51
C HIS A 93 -30.28 -31.91 -1.88
N GLN A 94 -31.48 -32.02 -2.46
CA GLN A 94 -32.68 -31.39 -1.92
C GLN A 94 -33.14 -32.01 -0.58
N LYS A 95 -33.01 -33.32 -0.43
CA LYS A 95 -33.42 -34.01 0.81
C LYS A 95 -32.47 -33.72 1.99
N ILE A 96 -31.16 -33.55 1.73
CA ILE A 96 -30.13 -33.23 2.72
C ILE A 96 -30.20 -31.76 3.09
N MET A 97 -30.52 -30.86 2.16
CA MET A 97 -30.76 -29.44 2.45
C MET A 97 -31.94 -29.23 3.38
N ARG A 98 -33.03 -29.99 3.16
CA ARG A 98 -34.19 -30.04 4.09
C ARG A 98 -33.79 -30.57 5.46
N GLN A 99 -32.89 -31.57 5.54
CA GLN A 99 -32.46 -32.18 6.79
C GLN A 99 -31.51 -31.29 7.60
N ALA A 100 -30.67 -30.49 6.93
CA ALA A 100 -29.81 -29.49 7.59
C ALA A 100 -30.63 -28.30 8.13
N SER A 101 -31.65 -27.84 7.39
CA SER A 101 -32.66 -26.90 7.87
C SER A 101 -33.42 -27.45 9.07
N TYR A 102 -33.76 -28.72 9.03
CA TYR A 102 -34.50 -29.39 10.11
C TYR A 102 -33.72 -29.44 11.43
N ASN A 103 -32.42 -29.72 11.39
CA ASN A 103 -31.58 -29.66 12.61
C ASN A 103 -31.52 -28.24 13.19
N LEU A 104 -31.46 -27.22 12.36
CA LEU A 104 -31.43 -25.83 12.81
C LEU A 104 -32.79 -25.40 13.37
N GLU A 105 -33.89 -25.83 12.72
CA GLU A 105 -35.28 -25.66 13.21
C GLU A 105 -35.41 -26.28 14.60
N SER A 106 -35.00 -27.54 14.77
CA SER A 106 -35.06 -28.24 16.05
C SER A 106 -34.17 -27.63 17.15
N ILE A 107 -33.04 -27.02 16.79
CA ILE A 107 -32.19 -26.30 17.74
C ILE A 107 -32.86 -24.99 18.18
N ILE A 108 -33.55 -24.31 17.25
CA ILE A 108 -34.31 -23.07 17.55
C ILE A 108 -35.52 -23.35 18.42
N GLU A 109 -36.11 -24.54 18.30
CA GLU A 109 -37.30 -24.99 19.07
C GLU A 109 -36.94 -25.36 20.51
N LEU A 110 -35.69 -25.57 20.86
CA LEU A 110 -35.28 -25.94 22.24
C LEU A 110 -35.60 -24.83 23.27
N ASP A 111 -35.92 -23.61 22.82
CA ASP A 111 -36.31 -22.43 23.61
C ASP A 111 -35.41 -22.16 24.84
N ASP A 112 -34.18 -22.63 24.77
CA ASP A 112 -33.19 -22.53 25.84
C ASP A 112 -32.31 -21.31 25.58
N SER A 113 -32.51 -20.24 26.36
CA SER A 113 -31.82 -18.95 26.21
C SER A 113 -30.29 -19.03 26.33
N HIS A 114 -29.75 -20.19 26.73
CA HIS A 114 -28.32 -20.41 26.96
C HIS A 114 -27.61 -21.05 25.76
N VAL A 115 -28.31 -21.46 24.70
CA VAL A 115 -27.69 -22.10 23.53
C VAL A 115 -27.14 -21.06 22.54
N SER A 116 -25.83 -21.11 22.33
CA SER A 116 -25.12 -20.25 21.37
C SER A 116 -24.62 -21.04 20.17
N ILE A 117 -24.82 -20.49 18.99
CA ILE A 117 -24.25 -21.03 17.74
C ILE A 117 -22.85 -20.47 17.52
N ILE A 118 -21.84 -21.33 17.42
CA ILE A 118 -20.47 -20.95 17.09
C ILE A 118 -20.19 -21.33 15.64
N PRO A 119 -20.14 -20.35 14.73
CA PRO A 119 -19.72 -20.60 13.36
C PRO A 119 -18.26 -21.02 13.32
N THR A 120 -17.96 -22.14 12.66
CA THR A 120 -16.60 -22.72 12.64
C THR A 120 -16.14 -22.96 11.21
N SER A 121 -15.04 -22.33 10.81
CA SER A 121 -14.46 -22.43 9.48
C SER A 121 -13.23 -23.30 9.47
N PHE A 122 -13.01 -24.05 8.36
CA PHE A 122 -11.90 -25.00 8.23
C PHE A 122 -11.07 -24.66 6.98
N TYR A 123 -9.77 -24.49 7.16
CA TYR A 123 -8.82 -24.17 6.09
C TYR A 123 -7.69 -25.21 6.08
N TRP A 124 -7.84 -26.23 5.22
CA TRP A 124 -6.89 -27.32 5.09
C TRP A 124 -5.66 -26.92 4.27
N GLY A 125 -4.46 -27.07 4.83
CA GLY A 125 -3.20 -26.79 4.15
C GLY A 125 -2.97 -25.30 3.88
N LYS A 126 -3.37 -24.44 4.78
CA LYS A 126 -3.26 -22.98 4.66
C LYS A 126 -1.82 -22.48 4.71
N HIS A 127 -0.99 -23.07 5.57
CA HIS A 127 0.42 -22.74 5.54
C HIS A 127 1.07 -23.35 4.30
N PRO A 128 1.76 -22.54 3.50
CA PRO A 128 2.63 -23.05 2.48
C PRO A 128 3.84 -23.69 3.17
N ASP A 129 3.61 -24.87 3.75
CA ASP A 129 4.71 -25.72 4.17
C ASP A 129 5.68 -25.75 2.98
N LYS A 130 6.97 -25.58 3.22
CA LYS A 130 8.07 -25.63 2.26
C LYS A 130 7.99 -26.94 1.46
N GLN A 131 7.05 -26.95 0.51
CA GLN A 131 6.84 -28.13 -0.33
C GLN A 131 7.99 -28.25 -1.32
N LYS A 132 8.83 -29.26 -1.15
CA LYS A 132 10.04 -29.49 -1.94
C LYS A 132 9.80 -29.99 -3.38
N SER A 133 8.56 -30.33 -3.76
CA SER A 133 8.26 -30.93 -5.06
C SER A 133 7.37 -30.07 -5.97
N LEU A 134 7.88 -29.71 -7.15
CA LEU A 134 7.13 -29.00 -8.21
C LEU A 134 5.85 -29.73 -8.65
N PHE A 135 5.88 -31.06 -8.71
CA PHE A 135 4.71 -31.88 -9.05
C PHE A 135 3.55 -31.70 -8.06
N LYS A 136 3.85 -31.64 -6.76
CA LYS A 136 2.82 -31.42 -5.73
C LYS A 136 2.17 -30.03 -5.82
N ILE A 137 2.93 -29.03 -6.26
CA ILE A 137 2.44 -27.66 -6.45
C ILE A 137 1.48 -27.57 -7.64
N LEU A 138 1.82 -28.19 -8.78
CA LEU A 138 1.06 -28.12 -10.01
C LEU A 138 -0.27 -28.89 -9.95
N PHE A 139 -0.31 -30.00 -9.22
CA PHE A 139 -1.51 -30.85 -9.09
C PHE A 139 -2.43 -30.50 -7.93
N SER A 140 -2.11 -29.52 -7.12
CA SER A 140 -3.01 -29.01 -6.06
C SER A 140 -4.13 -28.16 -6.65
N GLN A 141 -5.22 -28.80 -7.06
CA GLN A 141 -6.44 -28.09 -7.49
C GLN A 141 -7.09 -27.29 -6.36
N SER A 142 -7.93 -26.32 -6.74
CA SER A 142 -8.67 -25.40 -5.86
C SER A 142 -9.18 -26.03 -4.55
N TRP A 143 -9.24 -25.24 -3.49
CA TRP A 143 -9.69 -25.61 -2.13
C TRP A 143 -11.08 -26.22 -2.02
N SER A 144 -11.89 -26.15 -3.08
CA SER A 144 -13.18 -26.82 -3.19
C SER A 144 -13.03 -28.28 -3.65
N ALA A 145 -12.42 -29.10 -2.83
CA ALA A 145 -12.45 -30.55 -3.08
C ALA A 145 -13.85 -31.10 -2.80
N THR A 146 -14.51 -31.51 -3.85
CA THR A 146 -15.92 -31.95 -3.85
C THR A 146 -16.11 -33.40 -3.49
N SER A 147 -15.05 -34.20 -3.36
CA SER A 147 -15.10 -35.63 -3.00
C SER A 147 -14.35 -35.90 -1.68
N PRO A 148 -14.94 -36.67 -0.76
CA PRO A 148 -14.28 -37.05 0.51
C PRO A 148 -12.94 -37.78 0.30
N ILE A 149 -12.85 -38.61 -0.71
CA ILE A 149 -11.63 -39.38 -1.06
C ILE A 149 -10.52 -38.43 -1.55
N LYS A 150 -10.88 -37.47 -2.43
CA LYS A 150 -9.93 -36.44 -2.89
C LYS A 150 -9.47 -35.56 -1.74
N LYS A 151 -10.34 -35.28 -0.75
CA LYS A 151 -10.01 -34.52 0.44
C LYS A 151 -9.05 -35.26 1.34
N LEU A 152 -9.23 -36.55 1.54
CA LEU A 152 -8.33 -37.42 2.30
C LEU A 152 -6.95 -37.51 1.63
N PHE A 153 -6.88 -37.74 0.32
CA PHE A 153 -5.64 -37.72 -0.46
C PHE A 153 -4.93 -36.35 -0.34
N LYS A 154 -5.67 -35.27 -0.36
CA LYS A 154 -5.14 -33.93 -0.22
C LYS A 154 -4.50 -33.69 1.15
N ILE A 155 -5.12 -34.18 2.21
CA ILE A 155 -4.61 -34.13 3.58
C ILE A 155 -3.30 -34.93 3.70
N ILE A 156 -3.28 -36.14 3.17
CA ILE A 156 -2.12 -37.04 3.25
C ILE A 156 -0.94 -36.50 2.46
N PHE A 157 -1.19 -35.92 1.27
CA PHE A 157 -0.12 -35.48 0.35
C PHE A 157 0.27 -34.00 0.45
N HIS A 158 -0.63 -33.10 0.93
CA HIS A 158 -0.46 -31.65 0.77
C HIS A 158 -0.44 -30.83 2.05
N GLY A 159 -0.70 -31.41 3.24
CA GLY A 159 -0.59 -30.58 4.41
C GLY A 159 -1.06 -31.24 5.71
N ARG A 160 -0.17 -31.21 6.68
CA ARG A 160 -0.42 -31.61 8.06
C ARG A 160 -1.11 -30.50 8.87
N SER A 161 -1.13 -29.25 8.39
CA SER A 161 -1.70 -28.10 9.09
C SER A 161 -3.15 -27.87 8.69
N LEU A 162 -3.98 -27.71 9.70
CA LEU A 162 -5.38 -27.33 9.58
C LEU A 162 -5.62 -26.11 10.46
N VAL A 163 -5.99 -25.01 9.86
CA VAL A 163 -6.48 -23.85 10.60
C VAL A 163 -7.97 -23.99 10.84
N ILE A 164 -8.37 -23.97 12.11
CA ILE A 164 -9.77 -23.92 12.53
C ILE A 164 -10.01 -22.54 13.13
N GLN A 165 -10.93 -21.81 12.52
CA GLN A 165 -11.32 -20.48 12.97
C GLN A 165 -12.68 -20.55 13.66
N PHE A 166 -12.72 -20.13 14.92
CA PHE A 166 -13.96 -19.92 15.67
C PHE A 166 -14.38 -18.47 15.54
N HIS A 167 -15.61 -18.28 15.06
CA HIS A 167 -16.21 -16.95 14.96
C HIS A 167 -16.98 -16.63 16.24
N LYS A 168 -17.37 -15.36 16.37
CA LYS A 168 -18.12 -14.87 17.54
C LYS A 168 -19.36 -15.72 17.78
N PRO A 169 -19.59 -16.19 19.03
CA PRO A 169 -20.81 -16.89 19.39
C PRO A 169 -22.03 -16.03 19.11
N LEU A 170 -23.05 -16.66 18.56
CA LEU A 170 -24.29 -16.01 18.20
C LEU A 170 -25.39 -16.59 19.09
N ALA A 171 -25.92 -15.77 19.99
CA ALA A 171 -27.09 -16.14 20.78
C ALA A 171 -28.30 -16.32 19.86
N ILE A 172 -28.96 -17.44 19.96
CA ILE A 172 -30.10 -17.77 19.09
C ILE A 172 -31.21 -16.73 19.24
N ASP A 173 -31.41 -16.20 20.42
CA ASP A 173 -32.48 -15.22 20.72
C ASP A 173 -32.21 -13.84 20.10
N GLU A 174 -30.94 -13.45 19.92
CA GLU A 174 -30.57 -12.22 19.22
C GLU A 174 -30.84 -12.30 17.70
N LEU A 175 -30.85 -13.51 17.15
CA LEU A 175 -31.05 -13.76 15.72
C LEU A 175 -32.51 -14.09 15.35
N LYS A 176 -33.36 -14.40 16.34
CA LYS A 176 -34.78 -14.65 16.11
C LYS A 176 -35.53 -13.35 15.84
N ASP A 177 -36.27 -13.34 14.75
CA ASP A 177 -37.30 -12.33 14.52
C ASP A 177 -38.62 -12.81 15.17
N LYS A 178 -39.06 -12.10 16.23
CA LYS A 178 -40.24 -12.47 17.04
C LYS A 178 -41.54 -12.51 16.20
N GLY A 179 -41.58 -11.89 15.04
CA GLY A 179 -42.70 -11.91 14.09
C GLY A 179 -42.70 -13.07 13.11
N LYS A 180 -41.65 -13.94 13.14
CA LYS A 180 -41.51 -15.05 12.19
C LYS A 180 -41.63 -16.41 12.84
N ASN A 181 -42.14 -17.40 12.09
CA ASN A 181 -42.18 -18.78 12.53
C ASN A 181 -40.76 -19.40 12.58
N THR A 182 -40.61 -20.56 13.27
CA THR A 182 -39.33 -21.27 13.45
C THR A 182 -38.58 -21.54 12.14
N LYS A 183 -39.34 -21.91 11.09
CA LYS A 183 -38.75 -22.23 9.78
C LYS A 183 -38.20 -20.98 9.08
N ASP A 184 -38.86 -19.83 9.21
CA ASP A 184 -38.39 -18.58 8.63
C ASP A 184 -37.19 -18.04 9.39
N ASN A 185 -37.20 -18.21 10.72
CA ASN A 185 -36.03 -17.91 11.54
C ASN A 185 -34.79 -18.81 11.21
N ALA A 186 -35.02 -20.12 11.01
CA ALA A 186 -33.98 -21.04 10.55
C ALA A 186 -33.39 -20.65 9.18
N ASN A 187 -34.25 -20.19 8.27
CA ASN A 187 -33.85 -19.67 6.98
C ASN A 187 -33.04 -18.36 7.10
N LEU A 188 -33.45 -17.45 8.00
CA LEU A 188 -32.75 -16.21 8.28
C LEU A 188 -31.32 -16.48 8.83
N ILE A 189 -31.22 -17.28 9.87
CA ILE A 189 -29.97 -17.69 10.50
C ILE A 189 -29.07 -18.43 9.49
N SER A 190 -29.63 -19.34 8.69
CA SER A 190 -28.87 -20.01 7.63
C SER A 190 -28.32 -19.04 6.58
N ARG A 191 -29.05 -17.98 6.23
CA ARG A 191 -28.56 -16.93 5.31
C ARG A 191 -27.43 -16.14 5.92
N TYR A 192 -27.57 -15.74 7.18
CA TYR A 192 -26.56 -15.03 7.94
C TYR A 192 -25.26 -15.85 8.04
N LEU A 193 -25.34 -17.11 8.49
CA LEU A 193 -24.20 -18.01 8.58
C LEU A 193 -23.51 -18.24 7.23
N ARG A 194 -24.27 -18.37 6.14
CA ARG A 194 -23.70 -18.47 4.79
C ARG A 194 -22.98 -17.20 4.36
N ALA A 195 -23.48 -16.02 4.73
CA ALA A 195 -22.83 -14.76 4.45
C ALA A 195 -21.51 -14.64 5.22
N LEU A 196 -21.52 -14.98 6.52
CA LEU A 196 -20.35 -15.01 7.38
C LEU A 196 -19.27 -15.96 6.84
N PHE A 197 -19.60 -17.23 6.57
CA PHE A 197 -18.66 -18.18 5.98
C PHE A 197 -18.12 -17.75 4.61
N ARG A 198 -18.93 -17.07 3.81
CA ARG A 198 -18.49 -16.51 2.54
C ARG A 198 -17.49 -15.39 2.77
N ARG A 199 -17.76 -14.46 3.68
CA ARG A 199 -16.85 -13.36 4.05
C ARG A 199 -15.53 -13.89 4.59
N SER A 200 -15.57 -14.78 5.58
CA SER A 200 -14.37 -15.39 6.15
C SER A 200 -13.54 -16.14 5.11
N LYS A 201 -14.21 -16.92 4.23
CA LYS A 201 -13.52 -17.58 3.12
C LYS A 201 -12.93 -16.58 2.12
N GLN A 202 -13.61 -15.50 1.82
CA GLN A 202 -13.13 -14.46 0.90
C GLN A 202 -11.94 -13.69 1.47
N ALA A 203 -11.98 -13.36 2.76
CA ALA A 203 -10.87 -12.69 3.44
C ALA A 203 -9.57 -13.50 3.37
N LYS A 204 -9.66 -14.83 3.48
CA LYS A 204 -8.49 -15.73 3.53
C LYS A 204 -8.06 -16.30 2.18
N LEU A 205 -9.01 -16.58 1.31
CA LEU A 205 -8.77 -17.27 0.03
C LEU A 205 -9.06 -16.40 -1.19
N GLY A 206 -9.65 -15.23 -0.96
CA GLY A 206 -10.19 -14.42 -2.05
C GLY A 206 -11.51 -14.98 -2.62
N PRO A 207 -12.20 -14.17 -3.43
CA PRO A 207 -13.41 -14.59 -4.09
C PRO A 207 -13.13 -15.77 -5.04
N ASP A 208 -14.12 -16.62 -5.19
CA ASP A 208 -14.07 -17.71 -6.18
C ASP A 208 -14.14 -17.13 -7.61
N ILE A 209 -12.96 -16.92 -8.20
CA ILE A 209 -12.79 -16.43 -9.58
C ILE A 209 -12.65 -17.62 -10.56
N SER A 210 -13.01 -18.82 -10.15
CA SER A 210 -12.76 -20.06 -10.89
C SER A 210 -13.39 -20.11 -12.28
N HIS A 211 -14.22 -19.14 -12.66
CA HIS A 211 -14.86 -19.06 -13.97
C HIS A 211 -14.59 -17.73 -14.69
N ARG A 212 -13.32 -17.48 -15.01
CA ARG A 212 -12.91 -16.31 -15.82
C ARG A 212 -13.81 -16.09 -17.05
N ARG A 213 -14.18 -17.17 -17.75
CA ARG A 213 -15.09 -17.08 -18.91
C ARG A 213 -16.44 -16.47 -18.54
N THR A 214 -17.02 -16.86 -17.40
CA THR A 214 -18.27 -16.31 -16.90
C THR A 214 -18.14 -14.84 -16.53
N LEU A 215 -17.02 -14.46 -15.88
CA LEU A 215 -16.72 -13.08 -15.53
C LEU A 215 -16.58 -12.20 -16.79
N VAL A 216 -15.84 -12.65 -17.78
CA VAL A 216 -15.67 -11.95 -19.08
C VAL A 216 -17.01 -11.76 -19.78
N LEU A 217 -17.85 -12.80 -19.81
CA LEU A 217 -19.19 -12.71 -20.42
C LEU A 217 -20.09 -11.76 -19.64
N SER A 218 -20.13 -11.86 -18.31
CA SER A 218 -20.95 -10.98 -17.47
C SER A 218 -20.57 -9.51 -17.60
N LEU A 219 -19.27 -9.20 -17.64
CA LEU A 219 -18.79 -7.83 -17.85
C LEU A 219 -19.14 -7.31 -19.24
N SER A 220 -18.93 -8.10 -20.29
CA SER A 220 -19.27 -7.69 -21.66
C SER A 220 -20.76 -7.48 -21.90
N GLN A 221 -21.61 -8.10 -21.06
CA GLN A 221 -23.06 -8.00 -21.10
C GLN A 221 -23.66 -7.15 -19.97
N ASN A 222 -22.83 -6.48 -19.18
CA ASN A 222 -23.28 -5.60 -18.12
C ASN A 222 -24.20 -4.49 -18.65
N THR A 223 -25.13 -4.05 -17.83
CA THR A 223 -26.14 -3.05 -18.22
C THR A 223 -25.50 -1.74 -18.67
N GLU A 224 -24.51 -1.23 -17.96
CA GLU A 224 -23.83 0.01 -18.31
C GLU A 224 -23.02 -0.14 -19.60
N VAL A 225 -22.37 -1.27 -19.82
CA VAL A 225 -21.70 -1.59 -21.09
C VAL A 225 -22.68 -1.66 -22.24
N LYS A 226 -23.88 -2.21 -22.03
CA LYS A 226 -24.96 -2.22 -23.05
C LYS A 226 -25.46 -0.81 -23.34
N LYS A 227 -25.64 0.04 -22.32
CA LYS A 227 -26.03 1.45 -22.47
C LYS A 227 -24.99 2.20 -23.32
N GLU A 228 -23.68 2.03 -23.00
CA GLU A 228 -22.61 2.66 -23.73
C GLU A 228 -22.51 2.18 -25.18
N ILE A 229 -22.69 0.89 -25.44
CA ILE A 229 -22.77 0.34 -26.81
C ILE A 229 -23.95 0.96 -27.57
N LYS A 230 -25.12 1.13 -26.92
CA LYS A 230 -26.29 1.77 -27.53
C LYS A 230 -25.97 3.24 -27.90
N ARG A 231 -25.36 3.99 -26.99
CA ARG A 231 -24.94 5.37 -27.19
C ARG A 231 -23.98 5.50 -28.38
N LEU A 232 -22.91 4.69 -28.39
CA LEU A 232 -21.89 4.73 -29.45
C LEU A 232 -22.36 4.20 -30.79
N SER A 233 -23.36 3.34 -30.83
CA SER A 233 -23.90 2.77 -32.08
C SER A 233 -24.89 3.67 -32.78
N GLN A 234 -25.46 4.66 -32.11
CA GLN A 234 -26.45 5.60 -32.68
C GLN A 234 -27.55 4.91 -33.51
N GLY A 235 -28.02 3.73 -33.07
CA GLY A 235 -29.02 2.93 -33.79
C GLY A 235 -28.48 2.01 -34.90
N ASN A 236 -27.23 2.15 -35.33
CA ASN A 236 -26.67 1.37 -36.44
C ASN A 236 -26.36 -0.08 -35.99
N ALA A 237 -27.08 -1.06 -36.58
CA ALA A 237 -26.95 -2.47 -36.22
C ALA A 237 -25.56 -3.08 -36.51
N LYS A 238 -24.88 -2.66 -37.59
CA LYS A 238 -23.52 -3.14 -37.94
C LYS A 238 -22.49 -2.62 -36.92
N ILE A 239 -22.58 -1.34 -36.55
CA ILE A 239 -21.72 -0.72 -35.53
C ILE A 239 -21.97 -1.40 -34.18
N LYS A 240 -23.24 -1.61 -33.77
CA LYS A 240 -23.62 -2.29 -32.54
C LYS A 240 -23.02 -3.72 -32.45
N LYS A 241 -23.07 -4.48 -33.55
CA LYS A 241 -22.48 -5.83 -33.60
C LYS A 241 -20.94 -5.79 -33.45
N ARG A 242 -20.28 -4.80 -34.08
CA ARG A 242 -18.83 -4.56 -33.97
C ARG A 242 -18.43 -4.17 -32.55
N LEU A 243 -19.19 -3.27 -31.90
CA LEU A 243 -18.94 -2.84 -30.52
C LEU A 243 -19.13 -3.97 -29.51
N LYS A 244 -20.14 -4.84 -29.68
CA LYS A 244 -20.30 -6.05 -28.83
C LYS A 244 -19.07 -6.97 -28.91
N LYS A 245 -18.52 -7.20 -30.11
CA LYS A 245 -17.28 -7.99 -30.27
C LYS A 245 -16.08 -7.29 -29.59
N LYS A 246 -15.98 -5.95 -29.72
CA LYS A 246 -14.94 -5.17 -29.02
C LYS A 246 -15.09 -5.22 -27.51
N ALA A 247 -16.31 -5.13 -26.96
CA ALA A 247 -16.57 -5.25 -25.54
C ALA A 247 -16.07 -6.59 -24.97
N LEU A 248 -16.38 -7.68 -25.66
CA LEU A 248 -15.90 -9.02 -25.30
C LEU A 248 -14.35 -9.10 -25.34
N LYS A 249 -13.72 -8.51 -26.38
CA LYS A 249 -12.26 -8.43 -26.48
C LYS A 249 -11.66 -7.64 -25.33
N TYR A 250 -12.25 -6.48 -24.98
CA TYR A 250 -11.77 -5.64 -23.87
C TYR A 250 -11.96 -6.33 -22.51
N ALA A 251 -13.10 -6.95 -22.26
CA ALA A 251 -13.32 -7.72 -21.04
C ALA A 251 -12.27 -8.86 -20.91
N ASN A 252 -11.99 -9.55 -22.02
CA ASN A 252 -10.99 -10.61 -22.04
C ASN A 252 -9.54 -10.08 -21.87
N GLU A 253 -9.25 -8.84 -22.31
CA GLU A 253 -7.96 -8.18 -22.10
C GLU A 253 -7.78 -7.82 -20.62
N ILE A 254 -8.81 -7.26 -19.99
CA ILE A 254 -8.78 -6.71 -18.64
C ILE A 254 -8.77 -7.81 -17.56
N CYS A 255 -9.68 -8.79 -17.64
CA CYS A 255 -9.89 -9.76 -16.56
C CYS A 255 -8.64 -10.57 -16.22
N SER A 256 -8.33 -10.65 -14.95
CA SER A 256 -7.34 -11.57 -14.40
C SER A 256 -7.83 -13.02 -14.49
N ASP A 257 -6.95 -13.94 -14.21
CA ASP A 257 -7.21 -15.40 -14.20
C ASP A 257 -6.52 -16.02 -12.98
N LEU A 258 -6.78 -15.44 -11.81
CA LEU A 258 -6.10 -15.82 -10.57
C LEU A 258 -6.16 -17.34 -10.38
N ASN A 259 -5.02 -17.96 -10.38
CA ASN A 259 -4.87 -19.42 -10.35
C ASN A 259 -3.87 -19.81 -9.26
N TYR A 260 -4.36 -20.46 -8.21
CA TYR A 260 -3.53 -20.83 -7.07
C TYR A 260 -2.31 -21.70 -7.38
N PRO A 261 -2.32 -22.69 -8.28
CA PRO A 261 -1.11 -23.34 -8.76
C PRO A 261 -0.04 -22.38 -9.28
N ILE A 262 -0.45 -21.38 -10.07
CA ILE A 262 0.49 -20.36 -10.58
C ILE A 262 0.97 -19.46 -9.44
N VAL A 263 0.07 -19.02 -8.55
CA VAL A 263 0.43 -18.23 -7.36
C VAL A 263 1.48 -18.98 -6.55
N ARG A 264 1.26 -20.26 -6.24
CA ARG A 264 2.23 -21.08 -5.46
C ARG A 264 3.57 -21.24 -6.15
N LEU A 265 3.55 -21.41 -7.49
CA LEU A 265 4.79 -21.46 -8.28
C LEU A 265 5.56 -20.15 -8.18
N LEU A 266 4.86 -19.01 -8.30
CA LEU A 266 5.46 -17.68 -8.15
C LEU A 266 5.98 -17.47 -6.73
N ILE A 267 5.20 -17.78 -5.70
CA ILE A 267 5.61 -17.65 -4.30
C ILE A 267 6.89 -18.46 -4.04
N ARG A 268 6.96 -19.72 -4.53
CA ARG A 268 8.17 -20.53 -4.37
C ARG A 268 9.38 -19.93 -5.09
N SER A 269 9.17 -19.39 -6.29
CA SER A 269 10.23 -18.69 -7.02
C SER A 269 10.70 -17.45 -6.27
N PHE A 270 9.78 -16.71 -5.66
CA PHE A 270 10.09 -15.54 -4.85
C PHE A 270 10.76 -15.92 -3.53
N THR A 271 10.32 -16.98 -2.84
CA THR A 271 11.01 -17.50 -1.64
C THR A 271 12.48 -17.78 -1.93
N TRP A 272 12.76 -18.48 -3.06
CA TRP A 272 14.13 -18.72 -3.48
C TRP A 272 14.90 -17.42 -3.76
N PHE A 273 14.27 -16.46 -4.46
CA PHE A 273 14.86 -15.16 -4.78
C PHE A 273 15.18 -14.35 -3.50
N TRP A 274 14.21 -14.24 -2.59
CA TRP A 274 14.39 -13.50 -1.33
C TRP A 274 15.50 -14.11 -0.48
N ASN A 275 15.48 -15.40 -0.25
CA ASN A 275 16.48 -16.10 0.55
C ASN A 275 17.90 -16.05 -0.05
N LYS A 276 18.03 -15.80 -1.35
CA LYS A 276 19.32 -15.70 -2.01
C LYS A 276 19.86 -14.27 -2.07
N ARG A 277 18.98 -13.25 -2.05
CA ARG A 277 19.34 -11.87 -2.35
C ARG A 277 19.25 -10.95 -1.15
N TYR A 278 18.32 -11.22 -0.27
CA TYR A 278 18.02 -10.42 0.90
C TYR A 278 18.24 -11.24 2.18
N ASP A 279 18.63 -10.56 3.25
CA ASP A 279 18.72 -11.17 4.58
C ASP A 279 17.33 -11.47 5.14
N GLY A 280 16.37 -10.63 4.80
CA GLY A 280 14.98 -10.80 5.20
C GLY A 280 14.07 -9.69 4.68
N ILE A 281 12.79 -9.95 4.84
CA ILE A 281 11.73 -8.94 4.68
C ILE A 281 11.15 -8.69 6.06
N HIS A 282 11.35 -7.49 6.58
CA HIS A 282 10.83 -7.09 7.88
C HIS A 282 9.48 -6.41 7.72
N LEU A 283 8.53 -6.73 8.61
CA LEU A 283 7.16 -6.28 8.55
C LEU A 283 6.79 -5.48 9.79
N LYS A 284 6.03 -4.41 9.61
CA LYS A 284 5.43 -3.65 10.71
C LYS A 284 3.94 -3.44 10.44
N ASN A 285 3.11 -3.47 11.48
CA ASN A 285 1.66 -3.21 11.48
C ASN A 285 0.79 -4.18 10.66
N LEU A 286 1.30 -5.37 10.27
CA LEU A 286 0.54 -6.34 9.47
C LEU A 286 -0.65 -6.93 10.25
N GLU A 287 -0.53 -7.10 11.57
CA GLU A 287 -1.59 -7.73 12.39
C GLU A 287 -2.88 -6.90 12.41
N GLU A 288 -2.78 -5.56 12.36
CA GLU A 288 -3.94 -4.69 12.21
C GLU A 288 -4.67 -4.97 10.87
N ILE A 289 -3.90 -5.16 9.80
CA ILE A 289 -4.48 -5.46 8.48
C ILE A 289 -5.16 -6.83 8.47
N LYS A 290 -4.61 -7.83 9.16
CA LYS A 290 -5.25 -9.14 9.30
C LYS A 290 -6.62 -9.02 9.96
N LYS A 291 -6.73 -8.20 11.01
CA LYS A 291 -7.99 -7.99 11.74
C LYS A 291 -9.08 -7.38 10.85
N ILE A 292 -8.75 -6.32 10.14
CA ILE A 292 -9.74 -5.61 9.31
C ILE A 292 -10.06 -6.33 7.99
N SER A 293 -9.22 -7.25 7.52
CA SER A 293 -9.37 -7.91 6.22
C SER A 293 -10.57 -8.86 6.12
N SER A 294 -11.09 -9.32 7.25
CA SER A 294 -12.23 -10.24 7.31
C SER A 294 -13.55 -9.58 6.92
N GLU A 295 -13.70 -8.29 7.20
CA GLU A 295 -14.96 -7.55 7.07
C GLU A 295 -14.93 -6.50 5.95
N ASN A 296 -13.74 -6.13 5.49
CA ASN A 296 -13.56 -5.03 4.56
C ASN A 296 -12.96 -5.48 3.22
N SER A 297 -13.30 -4.78 2.16
CA SER A 297 -12.56 -4.84 0.89
C SER A 297 -11.30 -3.98 1.02
N ILE A 298 -10.12 -4.60 0.96
CA ILE A 298 -8.86 -3.89 1.17
C ILE A 298 -8.28 -3.42 -0.15
N VAL A 299 -7.91 -2.14 -0.19
CA VAL A 299 -7.17 -1.54 -1.30
C VAL A 299 -5.78 -1.18 -0.81
N TYR A 300 -4.80 -1.97 -1.22
CA TYR A 300 -3.39 -1.74 -0.90
C TYR A 300 -2.80 -0.69 -1.85
N VAL A 301 -2.19 0.34 -1.28
CA VAL A 301 -1.60 1.45 -2.06
C VAL A 301 -0.14 1.67 -1.65
N PRO A 302 0.77 0.81 -2.15
CA PRO A 302 2.19 0.91 -1.85
C PRO A 302 2.86 2.06 -2.61
N CYS A 303 3.96 2.62 -2.04
CA CYS A 303 4.91 3.40 -2.81
C CYS A 303 5.56 2.54 -3.89
N HIS A 304 6.08 3.17 -4.94
CA HIS A 304 6.72 2.44 -6.04
C HIS A 304 8.19 2.80 -6.19
N ARG A 305 9.07 1.92 -5.71
CA ARG A 305 10.52 2.11 -5.69
C ARG A 305 11.25 1.15 -6.63
N SER A 306 10.73 -0.09 -6.77
CA SER A 306 11.37 -1.17 -7.52
C SER A 306 10.35 -1.99 -8.31
N HIS A 307 10.80 -2.68 -9.35
CA HIS A 307 9.97 -3.66 -10.07
C HIS A 307 9.58 -4.88 -9.23
N ILE A 308 10.20 -5.08 -8.08
CA ILE A 308 9.87 -6.21 -7.21
C ILE A 308 8.82 -5.85 -6.15
N ASP A 309 8.37 -4.60 -6.05
CA ASP A 309 7.43 -4.15 -5.01
C ASP A 309 6.14 -4.97 -5.01
N TYR A 310 5.48 -5.13 -6.17
CA TYR A 310 4.25 -5.91 -6.29
C TYR A 310 4.46 -7.39 -6.00
N CYS A 311 5.68 -7.92 -6.25
CA CYS A 311 6.03 -9.29 -5.91
C CYS A 311 6.24 -9.43 -4.40
N ALA A 312 6.92 -8.46 -3.76
CA ALA A 312 7.19 -8.45 -2.34
C ALA A 312 5.89 -8.40 -1.54
N LEU A 313 4.99 -7.48 -1.89
CA LEU A 313 3.72 -7.34 -1.19
C LEU A 313 2.83 -8.57 -1.37
N SER A 314 2.64 -9.04 -2.60
CA SER A 314 1.88 -10.27 -2.88
C SER A 314 2.45 -11.49 -2.16
N TYR A 315 3.79 -11.61 -2.10
CA TYR A 315 4.49 -12.67 -1.38
C TYR A 315 4.18 -12.62 0.12
N ILE A 316 4.33 -11.46 0.75
CA ILE A 316 4.12 -11.28 2.18
C ILE A 316 2.65 -11.49 2.57
N LEU A 317 1.71 -10.96 1.79
CA LEU A 317 0.28 -11.17 2.05
C LEU A 317 -0.07 -12.66 1.98
N TYR A 318 0.43 -13.39 0.98
CA TYR A 318 0.20 -14.83 0.85
C TYR A 318 0.82 -15.64 2.00
N GLU A 319 2.09 -15.38 2.36
CA GLU A 319 2.78 -16.07 3.47
C GLU A 319 2.07 -15.85 4.81
N ASN A 320 1.43 -14.70 4.97
CA ASN A 320 0.69 -14.35 6.19
C ASN A 320 -0.80 -14.71 6.12
N GLY A 321 -1.21 -15.48 5.12
CA GLY A 321 -2.56 -16.02 5.00
C GLY A 321 -3.61 -14.99 4.59
N LEU A 322 -3.18 -13.89 4.00
CA LEU A 322 -4.05 -12.90 3.38
C LEU A 322 -4.24 -13.21 1.89
N MET A 323 -5.30 -12.67 1.32
CA MET A 323 -5.59 -12.82 -0.09
C MET A 323 -4.55 -12.10 -0.95
N VAL A 324 -4.05 -12.78 -2.01
CA VAL A 324 -3.24 -12.12 -3.03
C VAL A 324 -4.09 -11.09 -3.77
N PRO A 325 -3.66 -9.84 -3.85
CA PRO A 325 -4.46 -8.78 -4.46
C PRO A 325 -4.55 -8.89 -5.97
N GLN A 326 -5.55 -8.25 -6.54
CA GLN A 326 -5.66 -8.01 -7.97
C GLN A 326 -4.85 -6.75 -8.31
N ILE A 327 -3.89 -6.88 -9.25
CA ILE A 327 -2.90 -5.84 -9.51
C ILE A 327 -3.08 -5.26 -10.91
N PRO A 328 -3.52 -4.01 -11.08
CA PRO A 328 -3.49 -3.29 -12.35
C PRO A 328 -2.06 -3.20 -12.89
N ALA A 329 -1.84 -3.75 -14.06
CA ALA A 329 -0.54 -3.82 -14.74
C ALA A 329 -0.63 -3.26 -16.15
N GLY A 330 0.44 -2.65 -16.65
CA GLY A 330 0.47 -2.12 -18.01
C GLY A 330 0.29 -3.21 -19.07
N ASN A 331 -0.49 -2.93 -20.11
CA ASN A 331 -0.77 -3.89 -21.19
C ASN A 331 0.48 -4.28 -22.00
N ASN A 332 1.57 -3.54 -21.89
CA ASN A 332 2.88 -3.93 -22.44
C ASN A 332 3.43 -5.23 -21.84
N LEU A 333 2.99 -5.60 -20.64
CA LEU A 333 3.37 -6.86 -19.98
C LEU A 333 2.51 -8.07 -20.42
N ASN A 334 1.49 -7.84 -21.24
CA ASN A 334 0.53 -8.85 -21.69
C ASN A 334 1.07 -9.66 -22.90
N LEU A 335 2.23 -10.27 -22.74
CA LEU A 335 2.80 -11.17 -23.75
C LEU A 335 2.22 -12.59 -23.66
N PRO A 336 2.36 -13.41 -24.72
CA PRO A 336 1.71 -14.73 -24.80
C PRO A 336 1.98 -15.66 -23.62
N ILE A 337 3.19 -15.75 -23.11
CA ILE A 337 3.57 -16.62 -21.99
C ILE A 337 3.54 -15.83 -20.68
N MET A 338 4.28 -14.72 -20.61
CA MET A 338 4.36 -13.88 -19.41
C MET A 338 2.99 -13.35 -18.99
N GLY A 339 2.18 -12.89 -19.92
CA GLY A 339 0.84 -12.39 -19.65
C GLY A 339 -0.08 -13.47 -19.03
N LYS A 340 0.07 -14.74 -19.41
CA LYS A 340 -0.67 -15.85 -18.78
C LYS A 340 -0.23 -16.06 -17.33
N ILE A 341 1.07 -16.04 -17.07
CA ILE A 341 1.64 -16.19 -15.72
C ILE A 341 1.20 -15.04 -14.84
N LEU A 342 1.34 -13.80 -15.31
CA LEU A 342 0.95 -12.62 -14.55
C LEU A 342 -0.57 -12.60 -14.26
N ARG A 343 -1.42 -12.95 -15.26
CA ARG A 343 -2.87 -13.10 -15.00
C ARG A 343 -3.15 -14.16 -13.96
N GLY A 344 -2.46 -15.29 -14.02
CA GLY A 344 -2.58 -16.35 -13.02
C GLY A 344 -2.11 -15.92 -11.63
N GLY A 345 -1.24 -14.94 -11.54
CA GLY A 345 -0.83 -14.26 -10.30
C GLY A 345 -1.73 -13.11 -9.84
N GLY A 346 -2.79 -12.78 -10.60
CA GLY A 346 -3.72 -11.71 -10.21
C GLY A 346 -3.62 -10.42 -11.04
N ALA A 347 -2.77 -10.34 -12.07
CA ALA A 347 -2.62 -9.14 -12.87
C ALA A 347 -3.89 -8.82 -13.69
N ILE A 348 -4.29 -7.55 -13.65
CA ILE A 348 -5.35 -6.94 -14.46
C ILE A 348 -4.67 -6.05 -15.48
N PHE A 349 -4.77 -6.37 -16.77
CA PHE A 349 -4.08 -5.56 -17.76
C PHE A 349 -4.86 -4.31 -18.10
N MET A 350 -4.17 -3.16 -18.02
CA MET A 350 -4.74 -1.86 -18.35
C MET A 350 -3.92 -1.12 -19.40
N ARG A 351 -4.60 -0.34 -20.22
CA ARG A 351 -3.99 0.54 -21.22
C ARG A 351 -3.51 1.83 -20.55
N ARG A 352 -2.48 2.45 -21.14
CA ARG A 352 -1.94 3.72 -20.62
C ARG A 352 -2.93 4.88 -20.72
N SER A 353 -3.84 4.85 -21.71
CA SER A 353 -4.87 5.88 -21.88
C SER A 353 -6.27 5.28 -21.87
N PHE A 354 -7.21 5.99 -21.27
CA PHE A 354 -8.62 5.66 -21.19
C PHE A 354 -9.49 6.47 -22.16
N ASN A 355 -8.93 6.93 -23.26
CA ASN A 355 -9.63 7.75 -24.25
C ASN A 355 -10.79 7.03 -24.93
N ASN A 356 -10.84 5.70 -24.87
CA ASN A 356 -11.95 4.91 -25.40
C ASN A 356 -13.00 4.70 -24.30
N SER A 357 -14.16 5.34 -24.42
CA SER A 357 -15.22 5.31 -23.41
C SER A 357 -15.75 3.88 -23.14
N LEU A 358 -15.90 3.03 -24.16
CA LEU A 358 -16.30 1.63 -23.98
C LEU A 358 -15.27 0.84 -23.17
N TYR A 359 -13.98 1.05 -23.42
CA TYR A 359 -12.91 0.41 -22.64
C TYR A 359 -12.93 0.89 -21.18
N SER A 360 -13.04 2.18 -20.97
CA SER A 360 -13.12 2.81 -19.65
C SER A 360 -14.32 2.30 -18.85
N THR A 361 -15.50 2.18 -19.50
CA THR A 361 -16.70 1.64 -18.86
C THR A 361 -16.51 0.19 -18.43
N ILE A 362 -15.92 -0.66 -19.27
CA ILE A 362 -15.68 -2.07 -18.93
C ILE A 362 -14.67 -2.19 -17.80
N PHE A 363 -13.60 -1.39 -17.82
CA PHE A 363 -12.59 -1.39 -16.76
C PHE A 363 -13.19 -0.94 -15.42
N PHE A 364 -13.98 0.13 -15.41
CA PHE A 364 -14.69 0.60 -14.24
C PHE A 364 -15.63 -0.48 -13.66
N GLN A 365 -16.43 -1.13 -14.51
CA GLN A 365 -17.31 -2.21 -14.06
C GLN A 365 -16.54 -3.42 -13.54
N HIS A 366 -15.32 -3.66 -14.01
CA HIS A 366 -14.45 -4.70 -13.46
C HIS A 366 -13.97 -4.34 -12.05
N ILE A 367 -13.47 -3.12 -11.83
CA ILE A 367 -13.07 -2.64 -10.50
C ILE A 367 -14.25 -2.68 -9.52
N ARG A 368 -15.41 -2.18 -9.93
CA ARG A 368 -16.65 -2.24 -9.15
C ARG A 368 -17.02 -3.68 -8.75
N ASN A 369 -16.88 -4.63 -9.67
CA ASN A 369 -17.14 -6.05 -9.41
C ASN A 369 -16.12 -6.65 -8.42
N LEU A 370 -14.86 -6.26 -8.47
CA LEU A 370 -13.85 -6.71 -7.51
C LEU A 370 -14.19 -6.22 -6.11
N ILE A 371 -14.47 -4.93 -5.95
CA ILE A 371 -14.85 -4.32 -4.67
C ILE A 371 -16.13 -4.96 -4.12
N SER A 372 -17.17 -5.12 -4.94
CA SER A 372 -18.43 -5.74 -4.51
C SER A 372 -18.30 -7.20 -4.07
N ARG A 373 -17.23 -7.88 -4.50
CA ARG A 373 -16.93 -9.26 -4.11
C ARG A 373 -15.99 -9.36 -2.92
N GLY A 374 -15.52 -8.23 -2.36
CA GLY A 374 -14.52 -8.21 -1.29
C GLY A 374 -13.12 -8.67 -1.75
N SER A 375 -12.81 -8.52 -3.05
CA SER A 375 -11.45 -8.78 -3.55
C SER A 375 -10.53 -7.66 -3.13
N SER A 376 -9.33 -7.98 -2.65
CA SER A 376 -8.30 -6.96 -2.45
C SER A 376 -7.72 -6.52 -3.80
N ILE A 377 -7.39 -5.23 -3.87
CA ILE A 377 -6.79 -4.60 -5.03
C ILE A 377 -5.47 -3.98 -4.55
N GLU A 378 -4.43 -4.09 -5.36
CA GLU A 378 -3.17 -3.40 -5.14
C GLU A 378 -2.91 -2.49 -6.34
N PHE A 379 -2.62 -1.22 -6.11
CA PHE A 379 -2.15 -0.35 -7.17
C PHE A 379 -1.20 0.71 -6.63
N PHE A 380 -0.30 1.17 -7.50
CA PHE A 380 0.66 2.20 -7.16
C PHE A 380 0.04 3.58 -7.43
N PRO A 381 -0.22 4.38 -6.38
CA PRO A 381 -0.88 5.68 -6.53
C PRO A 381 -0.05 6.66 -7.35
N GLU A 382 1.26 6.54 -7.33
CA GLU A 382 2.21 7.35 -8.08
C GLU A 382 2.15 7.12 -9.60
N GLY A 383 1.60 5.99 -10.06
CA GLY A 383 1.48 5.63 -11.48
C GLY A 383 2.80 5.35 -12.18
N GLY A 384 3.90 5.33 -11.47
CA GLY A 384 5.24 5.01 -11.95
C GLY A 384 6.25 4.94 -10.82
N ARG A 385 7.43 4.38 -11.08
CA ARG A 385 8.49 4.27 -10.08
C ARG A 385 9.13 5.64 -9.83
N SER A 386 9.33 5.97 -8.55
CA SER A 386 10.21 7.08 -8.18
C SER A 386 11.66 6.71 -8.46
N ARG A 387 12.35 7.51 -9.25
CA ARG A 387 13.78 7.36 -9.55
C ARG A 387 14.66 8.25 -8.69
N SER A 388 14.09 9.31 -8.17
CA SER A 388 14.78 10.22 -7.25
C SER A 388 14.70 9.77 -5.78
N GLY A 389 13.83 8.84 -5.43
CA GLY A 389 13.55 8.47 -4.04
C GLY A 389 12.46 9.30 -3.36
N LEU A 390 12.10 10.47 -3.91
CA LEU A 390 10.94 11.26 -3.42
C LEU A 390 9.62 10.61 -3.83
N SER A 391 8.61 10.71 -3.00
CA SER A 391 7.26 10.29 -3.34
C SER A 391 6.70 11.15 -4.46
N LEU A 392 6.14 10.52 -5.50
CA LEU A 392 5.53 11.22 -6.61
C LEU A 392 4.06 11.58 -6.29
N PRO A 393 3.52 12.63 -6.91
CA PRO A 393 2.11 12.96 -6.77
C PRO A 393 1.22 11.80 -7.22
N SER A 394 0.08 11.63 -6.56
CA SER A 394 -0.89 10.59 -6.90
C SER A 394 -1.54 10.83 -8.26
N LYS A 395 -1.83 9.74 -8.98
CA LYS A 395 -2.58 9.77 -10.25
C LYS A 395 -4.06 9.51 -9.98
N PRO A 396 -4.96 10.39 -10.45
CA PRO A 396 -6.37 10.37 -10.05
C PRO A 396 -7.18 9.19 -10.63
N GLY A 397 -6.71 8.54 -11.68
CA GLY A 397 -7.52 7.61 -12.49
C GLY A 397 -8.13 6.45 -11.70
N LEU A 398 -7.31 5.63 -11.02
CA LEU A 398 -7.78 4.49 -10.21
C LEU A 398 -8.44 4.95 -8.92
N ILE A 399 -7.95 5.98 -8.27
CA ILE A 399 -8.54 6.55 -7.06
C ILE A 399 -9.98 6.98 -7.34
N SER A 400 -10.22 7.72 -8.41
CA SER A 400 -11.56 8.13 -8.84
C SER A 400 -12.47 6.92 -9.13
N MET A 401 -11.94 5.85 -9.74
CA MET A 401 -12.72 4.63 -10.00
C MET A 401 -13.10 3.91 -8.70
N ILE A 402 -12.23 3.89 -7.70
CA ILE A 402 -12.49 3.28 -6.39
C ILE A 402 -13.56 4.07 -5.65
N ILE A 403 -13.44 5.40 -5.58
CA ILE A 403 -14.46 6.27 -4.97
C ILE A 403 -15.82 6.06 -5.62
N ARG A 404 -15.89 6.10 -6.96
CA ARG A 404 -17.13 5.87 -7.71
C ARG A 404 -17.70 4.46 -7.50
N SER A 405 -16.83 3.45 -7.44
CA SER A 405 -17.27 2.08 -7.18
C SER A 405 -17.88 1.96 -5.79
N PHE A 406 -17.21 2.52 -4.79
CA PHE A 406 -17.73 2.55 -3.41
C PHE A 406 -19.08 3.27 -3.34
N ALA A 407 -19.18 4.50 -3.88
CA ALA A 407 -20.39 5.31 -3.86
C ALA A 407 -21.59 4.64 -4.59
N SER A 408 -21.32 3.71 -5.53
CA SER A 408 -22.35 2.97 -6.26
C SER A 408 -22.75 1.62 -5.66
N LEU A 409 -22.19 1.25 -4.51
CA LEU A 409 -22.40 -0.03 -3.86
C LEU A 409 -22.99 0.17 -2.47
N GLU A 410 -24.13 -0.47 -2.21
CA GLU A 410 -24.70 -0.54 -0.87
C GLU A 410 -23.99 -1.62 -0.04
N SER A 411 -23.78 -1.36 1.22
CA SER A 411 -23.28 -2.33 2.21
C SER A 411 -21.88 -2.92 1.93
N VAL A 412 -20.96 -2.16 1.36
CA VAL A 412 -19.56 -2.56 1.17
C VAL A 412 -18.67 -1.61 1.94
N ASN A 413 -17.84 -2.14 2.84
CA ASN A 413 -16.81 -1.37 3.51
C ASN A 413 -15.50 -1.46 2.72
N VAL A 414 -14.86 -0.32 2.48
CA VAL A 414 -13.58 -0.23 1.78
C VAL A 414 -12.57 0.46 2.67
N LYS A 415 -11.46 -0.21 2.92
CA LYS A 415 -10.30 0.36 3.63
C LYS A 415 -9.15 0.52 2.65
N ILE A 416 -8.57 1.71 2.60
CA ILE A 416 -7.39 2.00 1.79
C ILE A 416 -6.19 1.96 2.73
N VAL A 417 -5.20 1.14 2.39
CA VAL A 417 -4.03 0.90 3.24
C VAL A 417 -2.80 1.45 2.53
N PRO A 418 -2.28 2.61 2.95
CA PRO A 418 -0.98 3.10 2.49
C PRO A 418 0.13 2.14 2.94
N ILE A 419 1.11 1.88 2.08
CA ILE A 419 2.20 0.97 2.42
C ILE A 419 3.53 1.57 1.99
N TYR A 420 4.46 1.65 2.92
CA TYR A 420 5.84 1.95 2.61
C TYR A 420 6.62 0.67 2.32
N ILE A 421 7.33 0.64 1.20
CA ILE A 421 8.28 -0.41 0.85
C ILE A 421 9.65 0.24 0.70
N GLY A 422 10.59 -0.18 1.53
CA GLY A 422 11.95 0.32 1.56
C GLY A 422 12.98 -0.80 1.43
N TYR A 423 14.12 -0.47 0.86
CA TYR A 423 15.24 -1.39 0.63
C TYR A 423 16.54 -0.78 1.13
N GLU A 424 17.41 -1.59 1.74
CA GLU A 424 18.77 -1.14 2.02
C GLU A 424 19.56 -0.95 0.73
N LYS A 425 19.33 -1.83 -0.27
CA LYS A 425 19.84 -1.68 -1.63
C LYS A 425 18.80 -2.07 -2.65
N ILE A 426 18.46 -1.15 -3.55
CA ILE A 426 17.53 -1.42 -4.65
C ILE A 426 18.19 -2.26 -5.74
N LEU A 427 17.38 -3.08 -6.36
CA LEU A 427 17.82 -3.99 -7.43
C LEU A 427 18.27 -3.23 -8.68
N GLU A 428 17.59 -2.11 -9.01
CA GLU A 428 17.75 -1.35 -10.24
C GLU A 428 18.73 -0.17 -10.14
N GLY A 429 19.57 -0.09 -9.11
CA GLY A 429 20.43 1.09 -8.87
C GLY A 429 21.25 1.53 -10.08
N GLN A 430 21.87 0.61 -10.82
CA GLN A 430 22.63 0.93 -12.03
C GLN A 430 21.78 1.42 -13.19
N SER A 431 20.54 0.91 -13.35
CA SER A 431 19.64 1.39 -14.40
C SER A 431 19.13 2.80 -14.11
N TYR A 432 18.94 3.15 -12.84
CA TYR A 432 18.55 4.50 -12.45
C TYR A 432 19.65 5.52 -12.73
N LEU A 433 20.91 5.15 -12.50
CA LEU A 433 22.06 5.99 -12.87
C LEU A 433 22.07 6.32 -14.37
N SER A 434 21.86 5.32 -15.22
CA SER A 434 21.89 5.52 -16.67
C SER A 434 20.73 6.40 -17.17
N GLU A 435 19.58 6.37 -16.51
CA GLU A 435 18.43 7.20 -16.85
C GLU A 435 18.58 8.64 -16.33
N LEU A 436 19.13 8.83 -15.13
CA LEU A 436 19.41 10.14 -14.53
C LEU A 436 20.51 10.89 -15.31
N SER A 437 21.51 10.18 -15.85
CA SER A 437 22.56 10.77 -16.71
C SER A 437 22.08 11.17 -18.12
N GLY A 438 20.78 11.16 -18.39
CA GLY A 438 20.20 11.68 -19.64
C GLY A 438 20.30 10.75 -20.85
N LYS A 439 20.74 9.50 -20.69
CA LYS A 439 20.66 8.50 -21.76
C LYS A 439 19.20 8.21 -22.07
N SER A 440 18.82 8.35 -23.34
CA SER A 440 17.44 8.16 -23.80
C SER A 440 16.82 6.89 -23.21
N LYS A 441 15.57 7.01 -22.71
CA LYS A 441 14.76 5.85 -22.31
C LYS A 441 14.77 4.81 -23.43
N LYS A 442 15.58 3.78 -23.34
CA LYS A 442 15.29 2.53 -24.01
C LYS A 442 13.96 2.08 -23.48
N GLY A 443 12.95 1.95 -24.33
CA GLY A 443 11.61 1.54 -23.89
C GLY A 443 11.74 0.36 -22.96
N GLU A 444 11.03 0.41 -21.79
CA GLU A 444 11.06 -0.67 -20.79
C GLU A 444 10.91 -2.01 -21.50
N SER A 445 12.03 -2.71 -21.66
CA SER A 445 12.06 -4.03 -22.27
C SER A 445 11.58 -5.01 -21.20
N LEU A 446 10.71 -5.92 -21.60
CA LEU A 446 10.23 -7.02 -20.77
C LEU A 446 11.35 -7.94 -20.28
N LEU A 447 12.53 -7.80 -20.87
CA LEU A 447 13.75 -8.49 -20.47
C LEU A 447 14.52 -7.75 -19.36
N ASP A 448 14.14 -6.50 -19.03
CA ASP A 448 14.85 -5.75 -17.99
C ASP A 448 14.76 -6.41 -16.61
N PRO A 449 13.61 -6.93 -16.16
CA PRO A 449 13.57 -7.74 -14.94
C PRO A 449 14.40 -9.05 -15.05
N LEU A 450 14.48 -9.64 -16.24
CA LEU A 450 15.29 -10.85 -16.47
C LEU A 450 16.78 -10.53 -16.63
N ARG A 451 17.14 -9.35 -17.14
CA ARG A 451 18.53 -8.88 -17.20
C ARG A 451 19.06 -8.54 -15.81
N VAL A 452 18.21 -7.93 -14.99
CA VAL A 452 18.51 -7.66 -13.58
C VAL A 452 18.71 -8.96 -12.80
N LEU A 453 18.02 -10.04 -13.19
CA LEU A 453 18.24 -11.38 -12.64
C LEU A 453 19.60 -12.01 -13.07
N LYS A 454 20.31 -11.45 -14.06
CA LYS A 454 21.63 -11.98 -14.47
C LYS A 454 22.77 -11.63 -13.50
N ASP A 455 22.65 -10.52 -12.74
CA ASP A 455 23.63 -10.15 -11.72
C ASP A 455 23.40 -10.93 -10.41
N PHE A 456 23.49 -12.25 -10.49
CA PHE A 456 23.16 -13.20 -9.43
C PHE A 456 24.03 -13.13 -8.16
N ASN A 457 25.06 -12.29 -8.11
CA ASN A 457 26.00 -12.23 -6.99
C ASN A 457 25.88 -10.98 -6.11
N ASN A 458 24.94 -10.07 -6.38
CA ASN A 458 24.79 -8.87 -5.60
C ASN A 458 23.90 -9.11 -4.36
N TYR A 459 24.48 -8.93 -3.19
CA TYR A 459 23.81 -8.88 -1.91
C TYR A 459 23.08 -7.54 -1.76
N LEU A 460 21.82 -7.58 -1.28
CA LEU A 460 20.90 -6.43 -1.27
C LEU A 460 20.49 -5.99 0.14
N GLY A 461 20.96 -6.67 1.19
CA GLY A 461 20.63 -6.35 2.58
C GLY A 461 19.18 -6.69 2.93
N ASN A 462 18.51 -5.84 3.69
CA ASN A 462 17.15 -6.05 4.14
C ASN A 462 16.13 -5.28 3.30
N ALA A 463 14.91 -5.80 3.25
CA ALA A 463 13.73 -5.10 2.77
C ALA A 463 12.76 -4.85 3.92
N TYR A 464 12.03 -3.75 3.88
CA TYR A 464 11.11 -3.32 4.93
C TYR A 464 9.75 -3.00 4.33
N ILE A 465 8.69 -3.58 4.88
CA ILE A 465 7.32 -3.30 4.48
C ILE A 465 6.56 -2.84 5.73
N ASN A 466 6.11 -1.60 5.71
CA ASN A 466 5.34 -1.01 6.80
C ASN A 466 3.95 -0.65 6.31
N PHE A 467 2.94 -1.22 6.95
CA PHE A 467 1.55 -0.92 6.68
C PHE A 467 1.15 0.33 7.47
N GLY A 468 0.73 1.38 6.77
CA GLY A 468 0.25 2.59 7.39
C GLY A 468 -1.18 2.44 7.91
N SER A 469 -1.64 3.45 8.64
CA SER A 469 -3.00 3.48 9.19
C SER A 469 -4.04 3.39 8.07
N PRO A 470 -4.99 2.46 8.17
CA PRO A 470 -6.03 2.28 7.17
C PRO A 470 -6.95 3.50 7.10
N ILE A 471 -7.17 4.01 5.90
CA ILE A 471 -8.15 5.08 5.64
C ILE A 471 -9.51 4.44 5.39
N ASP A 472 -10.49 4.71 6.24
CA ASP A 472 -11.87 4.32 5.98
C ASP A 472 -12.46 5.22 4.91
N LEU A 473 -12.86 4.62 3.78
CA LEU A 473 -13.35 5.40 2.64
C LEU A 473 -14.71 6.05 2.94
N ALA A 474 -15.54 5.44 3.79
CA ALA A 474 -16.82 6.01 4.18
C ALA A 474 -16.65 7.24 5.07
N ASP A 475 -15.78 7.15 6.08
CA ASP A 475 -15.51 8.26 6.99
C ASP A 475 -14.84 9.41 6.24
N PHE A 476 -13.81 9.10 5.44
CA PHE A 476 -13.14 10.08 4.60
C PHE A 476 -14.10 10.86 3.69
N LEU A 477 -15.01 10.16 3.02
CA LEU A 477 -15.98 10.82 2.14
C LEU A 477 -17.05 11.61 2.90
N ARG A 478 -17.43 11.20 4.12
CA ARG A 478 -18.33 12.00 4.97
C ARG A 478 -17.71 13.33 5.37
N GLU A 479 -16.42 13.36 5.65
CA GLU A 479 -15.70 14.58 5.97
C GLU A 479 -15.54 15.50 4.76
N GLU A 480 -15.16 14.94 3.61
CA GLU A 480 -14.89 15.70 2.38
C GLU A 480 -16.17 16.13 1.64
N VAL A 481 -17.24 15.33 1.71
CA VAL A 481 -18.48 15.55 0.95
C VAL A 481 -19.66 15.55 1.91
N LYS A 482 -20.14 16.73 2.27
CA LYS A 482 -21.25 16.93 3.24
C LYS A 482 -22.58 16.27 2.86
N LYS A 483 -22.74 15.74 1.65
CA LYS A 483 -23.93 15.01 1.18
C LYS A 483 -23.49 13.89 0.21
N LEU A 484 -23.58 12.65 0.67
CA LEU A 484 -23.36 11.43 -0.13
C LEU A 484 -24.66 10.92 -0.79
N ASP A 485 -25.63 11.78 -1.09
CA ASP A 485 -26.84 11.39 -1.80
C ASP A 485 -26.58 11.42 -3.30
N LEU A 486 -25.83 10.41 -3.76
CA LEU A 486 -25.42 10.26 -5.16
C LEU A 486 -26.45 9.40 -5.89
N LYS A 487 -27.26 10.03 -6.70
CA LYS A 487 -28.11 9.32 -7.66
C LYS A 487 -27.21 8.61 -8.70
N GLU A 488 -27.57 7.40 -9.08
CA GLU A 488 -26.80 6.53 -10.00
C GLU A 488 -26.42 7.24 -11.33
N ASN A 489 -27.20 8.23 -11.75
CA ASN A 489 -26.94 9.04 -12.95
C ASN A 489 -25.78 10.06 -12.79
N GLU A 490 -25.49 10.53 -11.59
CA GLU A 490 -24.43 11.50 -11.32
C GLU A 490 -23.04 10.87 -11.34
N LEU A 491 -22.97 9.55 -11.15
CA LEU A 491 -21.70 8.80 -11.15
C LEU A 491 -21.01 8.73 -12.52
N ASN A 492 -21.77 8.93 -13.60
CA ASN A 492 -21.23 8.91 -14.96
C ASN A 492 -20.67 10.28 -15.39
N GLU A 493 -21.02 11.40 -14.72
CA GLU A 493 -20.68 12.78 -15.11
C GLU A 493 -19.44 13.26 -14.45
N LYS A 494 -18.65 12.71 -13.69
CA LYS A 494 -17.47 13.25 -12.97
C LYS A 494 -17.78 14.59 -12.27
N PRO A 495 -18.66 14.60 -11.31
CA PRO A 495 -19.05 15.83 -10.60
C PRO A 495 -17.84 16.48 -9.91
N GLU A 496 -17.92 17.79 -9.63
CA GLU A 496 -16.82 18.55 -9.06
C GLU A 496 -16.35 17.99 -7.70
N TRP A 497 -17.28 17.52 -6.87
CA TRP A 497 -16.96 16.89 -5.60
C TRP A 497 -16.05 15.67 -5.80
N LEU A 498 -16.25 14.87 -6.86
CA LEU A 498 -15.43 13.68 -7.14
C LEU A 498 -13.98 14.07 -7.44
N ARG A 499 -13.78 15.19 -8.17
CA ARG A 499 -12.41 15.68 -8.44
C ARG A 499 -11.73 16.09 -7.16
N LYS A 500 -12.42 16.87 -6.31
CA LYS A 500 -11.91 17.30 -5.00
C LYS A 500 -11.59 16.10 -4.12
N ALA A 501 -12.53 15.19 -3.90
CA ALA A 501 -12.34 13.99 -3.09
C ALA A 501 -11.21 13.08 -3.62
N THR A 502 -11.07 12.98 -4.96
CA THR A 502 -9.99 12.20 -5.58
C THR A 502 -8.62 12.80 -5.29
N THR A 503 -8.50 14.12 -5.36
CA THR A 503 -7.25 14.84 -5.08
C THR A 503 -6.90 14.72 -3.59
N SER A 504 -7.83 15.03 -2.71
CA SER A 504 -7.65 14.96 -1.26
C SER A 504 -7.30 13.54 -0.79
N LEU A 505 -8.01 12.52 -1.29
CA LEU A 505 -7.69 11.12 -0.98
C LEU A 505 -6.31 10.72 -1.50
N GLY A 506 -5.95 11.20 -2.69
CA GLY A 506 -4.63 10.97 -3.26
C GLY A 506 -3.51 11.57 -2.42
N GLU A 507 -3.69 12.76 -1.90
CA GLU A 507 -2.76 13.42 -0.98
C GLU A 507 -2.66 12.66 0.34
N SER A 508 -3.80 12.28 0.94
CA SER A 508 -3.84 11.47 2.17
C SER A 508 -3.15 10.13 2.03
N ILE A 509 -3.28 9.47 0.87
CA ILE A 509 -2.57 8.22 0.56
C ILE A 509 -1.06 8.43 0.55
N ILE A 510 -0.56 9.45 -0.15
CA ILE A 510 0.89 9.71 -0.24
C ILE A 510 1.45 10.14 1.13
N GLN A 511 0.70 10.94 1.88
CA GLN A 511 1.05 11.28 3.26
C GLN A 511 1.09 10.05 4.15
N GLY A 512 0.10 9.16 4.06
CA GLY A 512 0.08 7.89 4.78
C GLY A 512 1.26 6.97 4.44
N ILE A 513 1.75 6.99 3.19
CA ILE A 513 2.98 6.30 2.78
C ILE A 513 4.20 6.95 3.46
N ASN A 514 4.30 8.28 3.45
CA ASN A 514 5.41 9.00 4.06
C ASN A 514 5.44 8.84 5.58
N SER A 515 4.28 8.84 6.25
CA SER A 515 4.19 8.60 7.69
C SER A 515 4.62 7.20 8.10
N SER A 516 4.51 6.25 7.17
CA SER A 516 4.87 4.84 7.40
C SER A 516 6.31 4.52 7.02
N VAL A 517 7.14 5.52 6.77
CA VAL A 517 8.51 5.33 6.31
C VAL A 517 9.33 4.46 7.27
N ALA A 518 10.13 3.55 6.70
CA ALA A 518 11.20 2.87 7.41
C ALA A 518 12.53 3.59 7.13
N VAL A 519 13.13 4.16 8.17
CA VAL A 519 14.42 4.83 8.11
C VAL A 519 15.49 3.75 8.09
N THR A 520 15.94 3.39 6.88
CA THR A 520 16.92 2.33 6.67
C THR A 520 18.35 2.82 7.00
N THR A 521 19.26 1.89 7.24
CA THR A 521 20.69 2.20 7.46
C THR A 521 21.26 3.03 6.31
N THR A 522 20.97 2.63 5.08
CA THR A 522 21.42 3.32 3.87
C THR A 522 20.84 4.73 3.76
N SER A 523 19.56 4.92 4.08
CA SER A 523 18.93 6.24 3.98
C SER A 523 19.50 7.23 5.00
N LEU A 524 19.72 6.78 6.24
CA LEU A 524 20.28 7.62 7.31
C LEU A 524 21.75 7.95 7.05
N PHE A 525 22.53 6.97 6.59
CA PHE A 525 23.89 7.20 6.14
C PHE A 525 23.94 8.25 5.01
N SER A 526 23.08 8.07 4.00
CA SER A 526 23.10 8.92 2.80
C SER A 526 22.74 10.37 3.11
N ILE A 527 21.72 10.61 3.93
CA ILE A 527 21.36 11.98 4.30
C ILE A 527 22.46 12.63 5.15
N SER A 528 23.07 11.87 6.07
CA SER A 528 24.14 12.37 6.92
C SER A 528 25.40 12.76 6.14
N LEU A 529 25.69 12.04 5.07
CA LEU A 529 26.88 12.33 4.24
C LEU A 529 26.62 13.41 3.20
N LEU A 530 25.52 13.27 2.43
CA LEU A 530 25.29 14.12 1.25
C LEU A 530 24.79 15.53 1.58
N THR A 531 24.37 15.78 2.79
CA THR A 531 24.00 17.14 3.23
C THR A 531 25.21 17.96 3.67
N ASP A 532 26.37 17.34 3.83
CA ASP A 532 27.63 18.06 4.07
C ASP A 532 28.03 18.86 2.83
N SER A 533 28.48 20.10 3.05
CA SER A 533 28.89 21.01 1.95
C SER A 533 30.05 20.46 1.12
N THR A 534 30.94 19.69 1.73
CA THR A 534 32.08 19.04 1.04
C THR A 534 31.75 17.65 0.52
N GLN A 535 30.61 17.08 0.96
CA GLN A 535 30.22 15.69 0.73
C GLN A 535 31.32 14.68 1.10
N SER A 536 32.16 15.06 2.07
CA SER A 536 33.29 14.27 2.50
C SER A 536 33.40 14.32 4.01
N LEU A 537 33.21 13.20 4.70
CA LEU A 537 33.25 13.13 6.15
C LEU A 537 34.18 12.00 6.62
N ASN A 538 34.90 12.24 7.69
CA ASN A 538 35.55 11.17 8.43
C ASN A 538 34.53 10.36 9.24
N GLU A 539 34.91 9.17 9.66
CA GLU A 539 34.03 8.24 10.36
C GLU A 539 33.39 8.84 11.63
N ASP A 540 34.16 9.59 12.41
CA ASP A 540 33.69 10.17 13.69
C ASP A 540 32.68 11.30 13.48
N LYS A 541 32.94 12.21 12.56
CA LYS A 541 31.97 13.26 12.18
C LYS A 541 30.68 12.65 11.60
N LEU A 542 30.79 11.59 10.78
CA LEU A 542 29.67 10.91 10.22
C LEU A 542 28.81 10.24 11.32
N LYS A 543 29.44 9.57 12.31
CA LYS A 543 28.76 9.02 13.49
C LYS A 543 28.02 10.10 14.28
N GLN A 544 28.70 11.23 14.53
CA GLN A 544 28.06 12.36 15.25
C GLN A 544 26.83 12.86 14.51
N ARG A 545 26.89 13.04 13.19
CA ARG A 545 25.75 13.51 12.38
C ARG A 545 24.62 12.49 12.31
N ILE A 546 24.92 11.20 12.16
CA ILE A 546 23.91 10.14 12.24
C ILE A 546 23.18 10.22 13.59
N ASN A 547 23.90 10.34 14.71
CA ASN A 547 23.31 10.45 16.04
C ASN A 547 22.48 11.72 16.21
N LEU A 548 22.92 12.84 15.64
CA LEU A 548 22.11 14.07 15.60
C LEU A 548 20.78 13.85 14.88
N TYR A 549 20.80 13.28 13.69
CA TYR A 549 19.59 13.04 12.90
C TYR A 549 18.65 12.03 13.57
N LEU A 550 19.18 10.98 14.19
CA LEU A 550 18.40 10.06 15.03
C LEU A 550 17.72 10.82 16.19
N ASN A 551 18.41 11.74 16.82
CA ASN A 551 17.86 12.55 17.91
C ASN A 551 16.77 13.50 17.40
N LEU A 552 16.94 14.12 16.23
CA LEU A 552 15.91 14.98 15.62
C LEU A 552 14.65 14.17 15.29
N ILE A 553 14.77 12.96 14.76
CA ILE A 553 13.63 12.07 14.49
C ILE A 553 12.89 11.75 15.80
N LYS A 554 13.60 11.31 16.84
CA LYS A 554 12.99 10.93 18.14
C LYS A 554 12.29 12.08 18.86
N ASN A 555 12.71 13.33 18.61
CA ASN A 555 12.11 14.54 19.19
C ASN A 555 11.13 15.25 18.23
N SER A 556 10.84 14.68 17.06
CA SER A 556 9.84 15.21 16.14
C SER A 556 8.44 14.95 16.67
N LYS A 557 7.56 15.94 16.68
CA LYS A 557 6.15 15.73 17.00
C LYS A 557 5.38 15.01 15.90
N THR A 558 5.83 15.14 14.67
CA THR A 558 5.16 14.57 13.48
C THR A 558 5.69 13.20 13.13
N TYR A 559 6.98 12.93 13.36
CA TYR A 559 7.68 11.73 12.85
C TYR A 559 8.33 10.88 13.94
N ASP A 560 7.98 11.03 15.20
CA ASP A 560 8.50 10.24 16.33
C ASP A 560 8.15 8.76 16.25
N HIS A 561 7.05 8.45 15.54
CA HIS A 561 6.50 7.10 15.35
C HIS A 561 7.07 6.34 14.15
N VAL A 562 7.91 6.98 13.31
CA VAL A 562 8.51 6.30 12.13
C VAL A 562 9.34 5.08 12.53
N TRP A 563 9.53 4.18 11.60
CA TRP A 563 10.26 2.95 11.86
C TRP A 563 11.76 3.16 11.72
N LEU A 564 12.46 3.34 12.84
CA LEU A 564 13.92 3.30 12.86
C LEU A 564 14.38 1.85 12.78
N THR A 565 15.05 1.46 11.70
CA THR A 565 15.48 0.07 11.48
C THR A 565 16.80 -0.24 12.21
N ASN A 566 17.58 0.78 12.51
CA ASN A 566 18.81 0.72 13.29
C ASN A 566 19.07 2.06 13.96
N THR A 567 19.66 2.05 15.14
CA THR A 567 20.02 3.24 15.93
C THR A 567 21.50 3.32 16.33
N ASP A 568 22.32 2.35 15.93
CA ASP A 568 23.76 2.34 16.13
C ASP A 568 24.49 2.93 14.92
N ALA A 569 25.11 4.08 15.11
CA ALA A 569 25.80 4.80 14.04
C ALA A 569 26.96 3.99 13.43
N SER A 570 27.68 3.20 14.22
CA SER A 570 28.79 2.37 13.72
C SER A 570 28.25 1.21 12.87
N GLU A 571 27.16 0.56 13.30
CA GLU A 571 26.52 -0.49 12.53
C GLU A 571 25.93 0.04 11.22
N ILE A 572 25.31 1.23 11.25
CA ILE A 572 24.76 1.91 10.07
C ILE A 572 25.86 2.12 9.01
N ILE A 573 27.02 2.63 9.42
CA ILE A 573 28.17 2.85 8.53
C ILE A 573 28.66 1.51 7.97
N ASN A 574 28.93 0.53 8.83
CA ASN A 574 29.47 -0.77 8.45
C ASN A 574 28.54 -1.52 7.48
N LYS A 575 27.23 -1.50 7.71
CA LYS A 575 26.25 -2.12 6.79
C LYS A 575 26.24 -1.43 5.42
N THR A 576 26.25 -0.09 5.38
CA THR A 576 26.24 0.65 4.12
C THR A 576 27.50 0.37 3.28
N VAL A 577 28.65 0.30 3.93
CA VAL A 577 29.91 -0.12 3.29
C VAL A 577 29.84 -1.57 2.82
N GLY A 578 29.33 -2.47 3.64
CA GLY A 578 29.15 -3.90 3.32
C GLY A 578 28.23 -4.12 2.11
N LEU A 579 27.25 -3.26 1.91
CA LEU A 579 26.38 -3.25 0.72
C LEU A 579 27.10 -2.74 -0.54
N LYS A 580 28.33 -2.29 -0.43
CA LYS A 580 29.14 -1.71 -1.54
C LYS A 580 28.42 -0.54 -2.23
N LEU A 581 27.80 0.33 -1.43
CA LEU A 581 27.16 1.56 -1.90
C LEU A 581 28.11 2.75 -1.86
N ILE A 582 29.16 2.64 -1.06
CA ILE A 582 30.25 3.61 -0.94
C ILE A 582 31.54 2.88 -0.55
N LYS A 583 32.67 3.48 -0.95
CA LYS A 583 33.99 3.05 -0.53
C LYS A 583 34.55 4.06 0.47
N SER A 584 35.25 3.57 1.48
CA SER A 584 36.05 4.43 2.37
C SER A 584 37.50 4.52 1.86
N GLN A 585 38.12 5.68 2.06
CA GLN A 585 39.53 5.89 1.82
C GLN A 585 40.22 6.07 3.18
N LEU A 586 41.41 5.46 3.35
CA LEU A 586 42.17 5.65 4.55
C LEU A 586 43.12 6.85 4.33
N VAL A 587 43.02 7.87 5.14
CA VAL A 587 43.91 9.05 5.12
C VAL A 587 44.50 9.20 6.52
N GLY A 588 45.79 8.87 6.64
CA GLY A 588 46.39 8.69 7.96
C GLY A 588 45.71 7.55 8.73
N ASN A 589 45.26 7.83 9.94
CA ASN A 589 44.55 6.90 10.82
C ASN A 589 43.02 6.99 10.71
N SER A 590 42.51 7.87 9.83
CA SER A 590 41.07 8.12 9.73
C SER A 590 40.49 7.57 8.43
N LYS A 591 39.36 6.90 8.51
CA LYS A 591 38.54 6.53 7.34
C LYS A 591 37.74 7.75 6.90
N ILE A 592 37.83 8.09 5.63
CA ILE A 592 37.07 9.17 5.00
C ILE A 592 36.11 8.57 3.99
N PHE A 593 34.85 9.06 4.00
CA PHE A 593 33.81 8.72 3.06
C PHE A 593 33.59 9.91 2.11
N LYS A 594 34.01 9.72 0.87
CA LYS A 594 33.79 10.68 -0.22
C LYS A 594 33.21 9.93 -1.41
N PRO A 595 31.93 10.14 -1.77
CA PRO A 595 31.31 9.43 -2.86
C PRO A 595 31.82 9.92 -4.20
N THR A 596 31.87 9.03 -5.19
CA THR A 596 31.97 9.36 -6.61
C THR A 596 30.62 9.88 -7.12
N ASP A 597 30.56 10.47 -8.32
CA ASP A 597 29.32 10.99 -8.89
C ASP A 597 28.24 9.89 -9.03
N ASP A 598 28.61 8.67 -9.41
CA ASP A 598 27.72 7.53 -9.47
C ASP A 598 27.20 7.12 -8.08
N GLU A 599 28.09 7.06 -7.09
CA GLU A 599 27.71 6.78 -5.70
C GLU A 599 26.81 7.89 -5.14
N THR A 600 27.12 9.16 -5.41
CA THR A 600 26.29 10.31 -5.02
C THR A 600 24.87 10.21 -5.59
N SER A 601 24.74 9.86 -6.86
CA SER A 601 23.43 9.71 -7.51
C SER A 601 22.62 8.59 -6.87
N ILE A 602 23.22 7.45 -6.54
CA ILE A 602 22.54 6.34 -5.85
C ILE A 602 22.20 6.72 -4.41
N LEU A 603 23.13 7.31 -3.67
CA LEU A 603 22.92 7.73 -2.29
C LEU A 603 21.86 8.84 -2.19
N SER A 604 21.75 9.72 -3.20
CA SER A 604 20.69 10.72 -3.28
C SER A 604 19.31 10.10 -3.30
N PHE A 605 19.13 8.95 -3.96
CA PHE A 605 17.88 8.22 -3.92
C PHE A 605 17.49 7.81 -2.48
N TYR A 606 18.45 7.29 -1.69
CA TYR A 606 18.19 6.89 -0.31
C TYR A 606 18.01 8.09 0.62
N LYS A 607 18.81 9.16 0.45
CA LYS A 607 18.62 10.45 1.13
C LYS A 607 17.17 10.92 0.98
N ASN A 608 16.68 10.93 -0.24
CA ASN A 608 15.36 11.45 -0.58
C ASN A 608 14.20 10.60 -0.02
N ASN A 609 14.43 9.32 0.27
CA ASN A 609 13.41 8.49 0.92
C ASN A 609 12.97 9.02 2.29
N ILE A 610 13.86 9.72 3.01
CA ILE A 610 13.62 10.21 4.37
C ILE A 610 13.74 11.74 4.52
N SER A 611 14.05 12.48 3.46
CA SER A 611 14.23 13.94 3.50
C SER A 611 13.01 14.67 4.08
N HIS A 612 11.78 14.18 3.78
CA HIS A 612 10.54 14.78 4.28
C HIS A 612 10.49 14.89 5.80
N ILE A 613 11.14 13.99 6.55
CA ILE A 613 11.18 14.02 8.02
C ILE A 613 11.87 15.28 8.56
N PHE A 614 12.82 15.81 7.82
CA PHE A 614 13.71 16.89 8.27
C PHE A 614 13.35 18.26 7.69
N ILE A 615 12.36 18.35 6.78
CA ILE A 615 12.07 19.58 6.05
C ILE A 615 11.71 20.73 6.98
N LEU A 616 10.93 20.51 8.03
CA LEU A 616 10.60 21.58 8.97
C LEU A 616 11.84 22.11 9.71
N TYR A 617 12.67 21.21 10.23
CA TYR A 617 13.95 21.58 10.87
C TYR A 617 14.87 22.30 9.89
N SER A 618 14.97 21.76 8.67
CA SER A 618 15.78 22.34 7.60
C SER A 618 15.34 23.75 7.23
N THR A 619 14.02 23.96 7.11
CA THR A 619 13.46 25.27 6.74
C THR A 619 13.69 26.31 7.85
N VAL A 620 13.58 25.90 9.10
CA VAL A 620 13.89 26.77 10.25
C VAL A 620 15.37 27.16 10.20
N CYS A 621 16.30 26.21 10.01
CA CYS A 621 17.73 26.53 9.89
C CYS A 621 18.01 27.43 8.67
N GLU A 622 17.37 27.15 7.53
CA GLU A 622 17.58 27.92 6.30
C GLU A 622 17.12 29.38 6.45
N SER A 623 16.08 29.66 7.28
CA SER A 623 15.64 31.03 7.56
C SER A 623 16.66 31.84 8.36
N LEU A 624 17.59 31.20 9.08
CA LEU A 624 18.66 31.83 9.84
C LEU A 624 20.01 31.89 9.10
N ARG A 625 20.11 31.16 7.98
CA ARG A 625 21.43 30.91 7.35
C ARG A 625 22.19 32.18 6.96
N TYR A 626 21.49 33.15 6.38
CA TYR A 626 22.12 34.37 5.82
C TYR A 626 21.89 35.62 6.66
N VAL A 627 21.26 35.48 7.83
CA VAL A 627 21.06 36.56 8.79
C VAL A 627 21.96 36.38 10.00
N ASN A 628 22.30 37.45 10.68
CA ASN A 628 23.09 37.37 11.91
C ASN A 628 22.24 37.07 13.14
N GLU A 629 21.10 37.72 13.25
CA GLU A 629 20.14 37.61 14.35
C GLU A 629 18.74 37.81 13.81
N ILE A 630 17.74 37.07 14.34
CA ILE A 630 16.36 37.10 13.84
C ILE A 630 15.40 36.86 15.00
N SER A 631 14.25 37.54 15.00
CA SER A 631 13.20 37.27 15.97
C SER A 631 12.43 35.99 15.68
N TYR A 632 11.78 35.41 16.71
CA TYR A 632 10.90 34.27 16.58
C TYR A 632 9.79 34.50 15.53
N ASP A 633 9.12 35.66 15.60
CA ASP A 633 8.00 35.98 14.67
C ASP A 633 8.49 36.07 13.23
N GLU A 634 9.69 36.54 13.00
CA GLU A 634 10.29 36.60 11.67
C GLU A 634 10.61 35.20 11.12
N VAL A 635 11.12 34.29 11.97
CA VAL A 635 11.31 32.89 11.59
C VAL A 635 9.98 32.27 11.19
N VAL A 636 8.93 32.45 12.00
CA VAL A 636 7.57 31.94 11.67
C VAL A 636 7.11 32.49 10.33
N ARG A 637 7.28 33.80 10.12
CA ARG A 637 6.91 34.48 8.88
C ARG A 637 7.65 33.92 7.65
N LEU A 638 8.96 33.73 7.74
CA LEU A 638 9.79 33.17 6.67
C LEU A 638 9.45 31.71 6.37
N VAL A 639 9.30 30.90 7.42
CA VAL A 639 8.90 29.51 7.27
C VAL A 639 7.53 29.41 6.58
N ARG A 640 6.54 30.18 7.03
CA ARG A 640 5.20 30.21 6.41
C ARG A 640 5.20 30.63 4.94
N LEU A 641 6.17 31.43 4.54
CA LEU A 641 6.32 31.87 3.14
C LEU A 641 6.65 30.71 2.19
N VAL A 642 7.54 29.81 2.60
CA VAL A 642 8.06 28.73 1.72
C VAL A 642 7.42 27.38 2.02
N PHE A 643 6.88 27.16 3.21
CA PHE A 643 6.36 25.88 3.66
C PHE A 643 5.24 25.29 2.81
N PRO A 644 4.24 26.06 2.30
CA PRO A 644 3.19 25.52 1.45
C PRO A 644 3.72 24.86 0.16
N PHE A 645 4.85 25.36 -0.36
CA PHE A 645 5.50 24.80 -1.53
C PHE A 645 6.32 23.56 -1.18
N LEU A 646 7.06 23.62 -0.06
CA LEU A 646 7.80 22.46 0.47
C LEU A 646 6.86 21.31 0.83
N LYS A 647 5.72 21.64 1.46
CA LYS A 647 4.67 20.67 1.80
C LYS A 647 4.24 19.86 0.57
N ARG A 648 4.05 20.50 -0.56
CA ARG A 648 3.68 19.83 -1.81
C ARG A 648 4.85 19.09 -2.45
N ASP A 649 6.04 19.65 -2.42
CA ASP A 649 7.24 19.04 -3.04
C ASP A 649 7.65 17.75 -2.33
N TYR A 650 7.47 17.69 -1.01
CA TYR A 650 7.82 16.55 -0.17
C TYR A 650 6.62 15.74 0.35
N ASN A 651 5.38 16.14 0.04
CA ASN A 651 4.14 15.55 0.57
C ASN A 651 4.16 15.45 2.11
N LEU A 652 4.37 16.59 2.77
CA LEU A 652 4.50 16.68 4.22
C LEU A 652 3.18 16.43 4.95
N LEU A 653 3.26 15.92 6.17
CA LEU A 653 2.11 15.61 7.02
C LEU A 653 1.56 16.83 7.76
N GLU A 654 2.42 17.78 8.08
CA GLU A 654 2.11 18.96 8.88
C GLU A 654 0.95 19.76 8.29
N THR A 655 -0.01 20.12 9.13
CA THR A 655 -1.15 20.95 8.73
C THR A 655 -0.86 22.44 8.92
N ASP A 656 -1.50 23.29 8.11
CA ASP A 656 -1.28 24.74 8.18
C ASP A 656 -1.79 25.33 9.51
N SER A 657 -2.76 24.66 10.16
CA SER A 657 -3.32 25.07 11.46
C SER A 657 -2.37 24.77 12.62
N GLU A 658 -1.55 23.74 12.51
CA GLU A 658 -0.62 23.32 13.56
C GLU A 658 0.80 23.86 13.35
N LEU A 659 1.06 24.51 12.21
CA LEU A 659 2.39 24.85 11.75
C LEU A 659 3.18 25.70 12.77
N ASP A 660 2.54 26.69 13.42
CA ASP A 660 3.21 27.55 14.40
C ASP A 660 3.67 26.78 15.64
N GLU A 661 2.85 25.84 16.11
CA GLU A 661 3.22 24.98 17.24
C GLU A 661 4.33 24.01 16.86
N LEU A 662 4.31 23.50 15.62
CA LEU A 662 5.34 22.63 15.10
C LEU A 662 6.68 23.38 14.92
N ILE A 663 6.66 24.63 14.42
CA ILE A 663 7.83 25.50 14.34
C ILE A 663 8.40 25.73 15.74
N LYS A 664 7.55 26.05 16.72
CA LYS A 664 8.00 26.25 18.11
C LYS A 664 8.63 25.00 18.70
N SER A 665 8.06 23.83 18.42
CA SER A 665 8.62 22.54 18.83
C SER A 665 9.96 22.25 18.15
N ALA A 666 10.05 22.52 16.85
CA ALA A 666 11.28 22.36 16.08
C ALA A 666 12.40 23.26 16.62
N LEU A 667 12.10 24.54 16.87
CA LEU A 667 13.07 25.49 17.47
C LEU A 667 13.57 25.01 18.83
N LYS A 668 12.68 24.57 19.73
CA LYS A 668 13.09 23.99 21.02
C LYS A 668 14.05 22.81 20.85
N THR A 669 13.79 21.94 19.89
CA THR A 669 14.64 20.79 19.61
C THR A 669 16.00 21.23 19.06
N LEU A 670 16.02 22.20 18.15
CA LEU A 670 17.23 22.75 17.55
C LEU A 670 18.09 23.50 18.59
N ILE A 671 17.49 24.28 19.47
CA ILE A 671 18.17 24.96 20.58
C ILE A 671 18.78 23.92 21.53
N LYS A 672 17.99 22.92 21.95
CA LYS A 672 18.47 21.83 22.81
C LYS A 672 19.64 21.06 22.18
N SER A 673 19.68 20.94 20.85
CA SER A 673 20.75 20.26 20.11
C SER A 673 21.95 21.16 19.85
N GLY A 674 21.91 22.46 20.24
CA GLY A 674 22.92 23.47 20.02
C GLY A 674 23.13 23.85 18.55
N LEU A 675 22.05 23.68 17.72
CA LEU A 675 22.03 24.08 16.31
C LEU A 675 21.46 25.50 16.11
N ILE A 676 20.84 26.06 17.15
CA ILE A 676 20.38 27.44 17.22
C ILE A 676 20.66 27.90 18.66
N GLU A 677 21.03 29.12 18.83
CA GLU A 677 21.23 29.74 20.12
C GLU A 677 20.23 30.88 20.31
N GLU A 678 19.79 31.12 21.56
CA GLU A 678 18.91 32.20 21.92
C GLU A 678 19.68 33.26 22.66
N THR A 679 19.56 34.50 22.23
CA THR A 679 20.25 35.66 22.88
C THR A 679 19.49 36.09 24.15
N GLU A 680 20.11 36.91 24.98
CA GLU A 680 19.49 37.52 26.17
C GLU A 680 18.22 38.33 25.82
N THR A 681 18.16 38.85 24.60
CA THR A 681 17.00 39.61 24.08
C THR A 681 15.88 38.69 23.54
N GLY A 682 16.05 37.37 23.57
CA GLY A 682 15.07 36.41 23.03
C GLY A 682 15.12 36.23 21.50
N ASN A 683 16.12 36.81 20.84
CA ASN A 683 16.32 36.59 19.42
C ASN A 683 17.13 35.29 19.16
N LEU A 684 17.05 34.81 17.96
CA LEU A 684 17.68 33.56 17.55
C LEU A 684 18.88 33.82 16.66
N ILE A 685 19.97 33.10 16.94
CA ILE A 685 21.21 33.17 16.18
C ILE A 685 21.71 31.78 15.79
N LYS A 686 22.42 31.70 14.69
CA LYS A 686 23.12 30.47 14.26
C LYS A 686 24.39 30.27 15.08
N PRO A 687 24.88 29.03 15.21
CA PRO A 687 26.14 28.76 15.93
C PRO A 687 27.33 29.45 15.27
N ASN A 688 28.37 29.66 16.06
CA ASN A 688 29.62 30.27 15.54
C ASN A 688 30.22 29.43 14.39
N SER A 689 30.61 30.10 13.31
CA SER A 689 31.12 29.49 12.08
C SER A 689 32.32 28.53 12.24
N ASN A 690 33.06 28.70 13.33
CA ASN A 690 34.25 27.87 13.63
C ASN A 690 33.92 26.61 14.44
N THR A 691 32.65 26.25 14.59
CA THR A 691 32.22 25.12 15.41
C THR A 691 31.66 23.97 14.55
N THR A 692 31.78 22.74 15.07
CA THR A 692 31.13 21.56 14.44
C THR A 692 29.59 21.71 14.41
N LYS A 693 29.02 22.47 15.35
CA LYS A 693 27.58 22.78 15.38
C LYS A 693 27.15 23.63 14.19
N TYR A 694 27.99 24.54 13.75
CA TYR A 694 27.73 25.30 12.52
C TYR A 694 27.75 24.42 11.27
N GLU A 695 28.69 23.46 11.17
CA GLU A 695 28.72 22.50 10.07
C GLU A 695 27.45 21.66 10.06
N ASP A 696 26.97 21.22 11.22
CA ASP A 696 25.72 20.45 11.35
C ASP A 696 24.47 21.30 11.04
N PHE A 697 24.47 22.56 11.45
CA PHE A 697 23.42 23.54 11.10
C PHE A 697 23.35 23.75 9.58
N ILE A 698 24.49 23.96 8.92
CA ILE A 698 24.50 24.09 7.44
C ILE A 698 24.08 22.79 6.77
N ALA A 699 24.54 21.64 7.25
CA ALA A 699 24.11 20.34 6.69
C ALA A 699 22.61 20.14 6.79
N LEU A 700 21.99 20.54 7.89
CA LEU A 700 20.55 20.47 8.05
C LEU A 700 19.82 21.43 7.10
N SER A 701 20.30 22.68 6.96
CA SER A 701 19.78 23.68 6.01
C SER A 701 19.80 23.14 4.57
N ASN A 702 20.86 22.48 4.15
CA ASN A 702 21.06 21.95 2.80
C ASN A 702 19.99 20.92 2.36
N ILE A 703 19.12 20.42 3.26
CA ILE A 703 18.08 19.46 2.88
C ILE A 703 16.97 20.13 2.05
N CYS A 704 16.48 21.31 2.45
CA CYS A 704 15.42 22.02 1.74
C CYS A 704 15.94 23.05 0.70
N GLU A 705 17.19 23.45 0.82
CA GLU A 705 17.82 24.49 -0.03
C GLU A 705 17.57 24.29 -1.53
N PRO A 706 17.77 23.08 -2.12
CA PRO A 706 17.54 22.87 -3.55
C PRO A 706 16.10 23.18 -3.98
N SER A 707 15.12 22.89 -3.13
CA SER A 707 13.71 23.18 -3.42
C SER A 707 13.42 24.68 -3.34
N ILE A 708 13.92 25.36 -2.30
CA ILE A 708 13.74 26.82 -2.13
C ILE A 708 14.39 27.56 -3.33
N LYS A 709 15.58 27.12 -3.75
CA LYS A 709 16.25 27.69 -4.92
C LYS A 709 15.47 27.47 -6.22
N ARG A 710 14.88 26.28 -6.43
CA ARG A 710 13.98 26.05 -7.59
C ARG A 710 12.79 26.99 -7.58
N PHE A 711 12.17 27.21 -6.43
CA PHE A 711 11.03 28.12 -6.30
C PHE A 711 11.42 29.54 -6.68
N PHE A 712 12.58 29.98 -6.20
CA PHE A 712 13.09 31.30 -6.53
C PHE A 712 13.40 31.46 -8.02
N ILE A 713 14.01 30.46 -8.67
CA ILE A 713 14.26 30.47 -10.11
C ILE A 713 12.95 30.72 -10.90
N VAL A 714 11.89 30.00 -10.58
CA VAL A 714 10.59 30.15 -11.25
C VAL A 714 10.00 31.54 -11.00
N LEU A 715 9.98 31.98 -9.74
CA LEU A 715 9.44 33.30 -9.38
C LEU A 715 10.24 34.42 -10.01
N ASN A 716 11.57 34.36 -9.96
CA ASN A 716 12.44 35.40 -10.54
C ASN A 716 12.27 35.45 -12.05
N THR A 717 12.22 34.33 -12.76
CA THR A 717 11.98 34.30 -14.20
C THR A 717 10.60 34.86 -14.54
N LEU A 718 9.57 34.62 -13.75
CA LEU A 718 8.25 35.22 -13.91
C LEU A 718 8.21 36.74 -13.64
N TRP A 719 9.07 37.26 -12.78
CA TRP A 719 9.16 38.70 -12.51
C TRP A 719 9.87 39.45 -13.61
N GLU A 720 10.85 38.82 -14.26
CA GLU A 720 11.60 39.40 -15.40
C GLU A 720 10.83 39.26 -16.72
N HIS A 721 9.97 38.25 -16.84
CA HIS A 721 9.09 38.01 -17.99
C HIS A 721 7.62 38.20 -17.64
N PRO A 722 7.03 39.41 -17.75
CA PRO A 722 5.67 39.73 -17.33
C PRO A 722 4.56 38.87 -17.95
N SER A 723 4.83 38.31 -19.16
CA SER A 723 3.94 37.40 -19.87
C SER A 723 4.78 36.33 -20.57
N ILE A 724 4.66 35.06 -20.19
CA ILE A 724 5.48 33.98 -20.74
C ILE A 724 4.69 32.69 -20.87
N GLN A 725 4.89 31.99 -22.00
CA GLN A 725 4.27 30.65 -22.16
C GLN A 725 4.84 29.63 -21.20
N ARG A 726 3.97 28.76 -20.70
CA ARG A 726 4.32 27.72 -19.70
C ARG A 726 5.51 26.84 -20.12
N GLU A 727 5.55 26.40 -21.40
CA GLU A 727 6.65 25.54 -21.88
C GLU A 727 7.96 26.31 -22.02
N GLU A 728 7.91 27.61 -22.33
CA GLU A 728 9.07 28.49 -22.40
C GLU A 728 9.63 28.74 -20.99
N LEU A 729 8.77 29.09 -20.04
CA LEU A 729 9.15 29.23 -18.63
C LEU A 729 9.88 27.97 -18.13
N LYS A 730 9.31 26.79 -18.38
CA LYS A 730 9.95 25.52 -17.99
C LYS A 730 11.32 25.30 -18.64
N LYS A 731 11.47 25.68 -19.92
CA LYS A 731 12.76 25.57 -20.61
C LYS A 731 13.80 26.53 -20.03
N LEU A 732 13.43 27.77 -19.75
CA LEU A 732 14.31 28.76 -19.14
C LEU A 732 14.73 28.31 -17.75
N CYS A 733 13.79 27.99 -16.88
CA CYS A 733 14.09 27.49 -15.52
C CYS A 733 15.00 26.25 -15.52
N THR A 734 14.76 25.31 -16.45
CA THR A 734 15.61 24.11 -16.58
C THR A 734 17.03 24.49 -17.03
N LYS A 735 17.15 25.47 -17.96
CA LYS A 735 18.45 25.95 -18.45
C LYS A 735 19.24 26.64 -17.34
N ILE A 736 18.58 27.52 -16.57
CA ILE A 736 19.18 28.20 -15.40
C ILE A 736 19.64 27.19 -14.36
N ALA A 737 18.77 26.25 -13.99
CA ALA A 737 19.09 25.21 -13.00
C ALA A 737 20.31 24.38 -13.42
N LYS A 738 20.41 23.95 -14.69
CA LYS A 738 21.57 23.20 -15.19
C LYS A 738 22.87 24.00 -15.17
N LYS A 739 22.81 25.31 -15.45
CA LYS A 739 23.99 26.15 -15.33
C LYS A 739 24.43 26.28 -13.86
N LEU A 740 23.47 26.46 -12.94
CA LEU A 740 23.75 26.52 -11.51
C LEU A 740 24.31 25.21 -10.98
N GLU A 741 23.80 24.05 -11.39
CA GLU A 741 24.39 22.74 -11.05
C GLU A 741 25.87 22.68 -11.42
N THR A 742 26.22 23.23 -12.58
CA THR A 742 27.63 23.24 -13.04
C THR A 742 28.50 24.24 -12.26
N ILE A 743 27.99 25.44 -11.96
CA ILE A 743 28.74 26.51 -11.28
C ILE A 743 28.93 26.18 -9.80
N GLU A 744 27.87 25.70 -9.16
CA GLU A 744 27.88 25.42 -7.71
C GLU A 744 28.39 23.98 -7.40
N GLY A 745 28.59 23.15 -8.43
CA GLY A 745 29.04 21.77 -8.26
C GLY A 745 28.01 20.88 -7.56
N TRP A 746 26.72 21.16 -7.74
CA TRP A 746 25.67 20.43 -7.03
C TRP A 746 25.37 19.09 -7.69
N PRO A 747 25.47 17.99 -6.96
CA PRO A 747 25.22 16.65 -7.48
C PRO A 747 23.76 16.20 -7.28
N TYR A 748 22.79 17.11 -7.40
CA TYR A 748 21.39 16.81 -7.19
C TYR A 748 20.65 16.65 -8.53
N PRO A 749 20.53 15.43 -9.09
CA PRO A 749 19.92 15.20 -10.40
C PRO A 749 18.47 15.70 -10.49
N GLU A 750 17.79 15.81 -9.34
CA GLU A 750 16.42 16.32 -9.26
C GLU A 750 16.31 17.84 -9.30
N PHE A 751 17.42 18.58 -9.18
CA PHE A 751 17.39 20.05 -9.13
C PHE A 751 16.93 20.65 -10.46
N SER A 752 17.41 20.13 -11.58
CA SER A 752 17.03 20.55 -12.93
C SER A 752 15.89 19.75 -13.56
N ASP A 753 15.18 18.91 -12.77
CA ASP A 753 14.05 18.12 -13.30
C ASP A 753 12.88 19.01 -13.73
N LYS A 754 12.61 19.01 -15.05
CA LYS A 754 11.54 19.75 -15.71
C LYS A 754 10.16 19.50 -15.07
N ASN A 755 9.90 18.29 -14.56
CA ASN A 755 8.62 17.96 -13.94
C ASN A 755 8.43 18.66 -12.58
N LYS A 756 9.53 18.91 -11.85
CA LYS A 756 9.48 19.64 -10.59
C LYS A 756 9.11 21.11 -10.80
N PHE A 757 9.64 21.73 -11.84
CA PHE A 757 9.22 23.09 -12.24
C PHE A 757 7.75 23.13 -12.62
N ASP A 758 7.29 22.15 -13.40
CA ASP A 758 5.89 22.05 -13.82
C ASP A 758 4.93 21.93 -12.63
N GLN A 759 5.26 21.09 -11.66
CA GLN A 759 4.51 20.92 -10.42
C GLN A 759 4.45 22.19 -9.57
N PHE A 760 5.54 22.96 -9.54
CA PHE A 760 5.57 24.24 -8.84
C PHE A 760 4.71 25.29 -9.53
N ILE A 761 4.76 25.37 -10.86
CA ILE A 761 3.91 26.25 -11.65
C ILE A 761 2.42 25.91 -11.42
N ASP A 762 2.06 24.61 -11.39
CA ASP A 762 0.70 24.18 -11.07
C ASP A 762 0.25 24.68 -9.68
N LYS A 763 1.17 24.66 -8.69
CA LYS A 763 0.87 25.16 -7.35
C LYS A 763 0.65 26.68 -7.35
N LEU A 764 1.48 27.42 -8.07
CA LEU A 764 1.34 28.88 -8.18
C LEU A 764 -0.01 29.27 -8.82
N LEU A 765 -0.45 28.52 -9.84
CA LEU A 765 -1.75 28.70 -10.48
C LEU A 765 -2.90 28.36 -9.50
N LEU A 766 -2.79 27.26 -8.80
CA LEU A 766 -3.79 26.82 -7.81
C LEU A 766 -3.97 27.84 -6.67
N ASP A 767 -2.86 28.38 -6.18
CA ASP A 767 -2.84 29.39 -5.11
C ASP A 767 -3.13 30.82 -5.65
N LYS A 768 -3.43 30.94 -6.93
CA LYS A 768 -3.71 32.23 -7.61
C LYS A 768 -2.55 33.24 -7.52
N LEU A 769 -1.34 32.74 -7.29
CA LEU A 769 -0.11 33.54 -7.30
C LEU A 769 0.38 33.82 -8.73
N VAL A 770 -0.06 33.01 -9.66
CA VAL A 770 0.12 33.18 -11.10
C VAL A 770 -1.27 33.08 -11.75
N LYS A 771 -1.50 33.87 -12.80
CA LYS A 771 -2.71 33.83 -13.63
C LYS A 771 -2.33 33.46 -15.05
N GLU A 772 -3.24 32.78 -15.71
CA GLU A 772 -3.16 32.49 -17.15
C GLU A 772 -4.05 33.47 -17.89
N ASP A 773 -3.53 34.13 -18.93
CA ASP A 773 -4.29 35.03 -19.80
C ASP A 773 -5.01 34.25 -20.93
N GLU A 774 -5.73 34.94 -21.80
CA GLU A 774 -6.50 34.35 -22.89
C GLU A 774 -5.61 33.60 -23.91
N ASP A 775 -4.34 34.01 -24.05
CA ASP A 775 -3.33 33.37 -24.91
C ASP A 775 -2.54 32.25 -24.20
N LEU A 776 -2.99 31.82 -23.04
CA LEU A 776 -2.34 30.81 -22.18
C LEU A 776 -0.93 31.19 -21.67
N ASN A 777 -0.63 32.50 -21.61
CA ASN A 777 0.58 33.01 -21.01
C ASN A 777 0.42 33.16 -19.49
N LEU A 778 1.49 32.89 -18.78
CA LEU A 778 1.57 32.98 -17.33
C LEU A 778 2.00 34.41 -16.92
N GLN A 779 1.29 34.97 -15.96
CA GLN A 779 1.55 36.28 -15.37
C GLN A 779 1.61 36.21 -13.85
N ALA A 780 2.68 36.71 -13.26
CA ALA A 780 2.83 36.76 -11.81
C ALA A 780 1.85 37.77 -11.20
N ALA A 781 1.11 37.35 -10.17
CA ALA A 781 0.23 38.23 -9.42
C ALA A 781 1.04 39.30 -8.65
N ARG A 782 0.48 40.52 -8.49
CA ARG A 782 1.16 41.63 -7.80
C ARG A 782 1.65 41.29 -6.41
N ILE A 783 0.98 40.36 -5.71
CA ILE A 783 1.36 39.91 -4.38
C ILE A 783 2.72 39.21 -4.39
N THR A 784 3.08 38.49 -5.44
CA THR A 784 4.37 37.80 -5.52
C THR A 784 5.55 38.79 -5.52
N LYS A 785 5.36 39.98 -6.12
CA LYS A 785 6.39 41.02 -6.11
C LYS A 785 6.60 41.62 -4.70
N ARG A 786 5.53 41.67 -3.86
CA ARG A 786 5.64 42.19 -2.49
C ARG A 786 6.49 41.26 -1.61
N VAL A 787 6.41 39.96 -1.83
CA VAL A 787 7.17 38.97 -1.05
C VAL A 787 8.58 38.72 -1.61
N LYS A 788 8.94 39.34 -2.74
CA LYS A 788 10.29 39.18 -3.34
C LYS A 788 11.39 39.48 -2.30
N LYS A 789 11.26 40.55 -1.51
CA LYS A 789 12.25 40.92 -0.48
C LYS A 789 12.43 39.82 0.56
N ASP A 790 11.34 39.18 0.98
CA ASP A 790 11.39 38.13 1.98
C ASP A 790 12.04 36.86 1.45
N TYR A 791 11.79 36.53 0.17
CA TYR A 791 12.50 35.40 -0.49
C TYR A 791 14.01 35.60 -0.56
N LEU A 792 14.47 36.87 -0.73
CA LEU A 792 15.91 37.17 -0.80
C LEU A 792 16.65 36.85 0.51
N ASN A 793 15.96 36.78 1.65
CA ASN A 793 16.57 36.38 2.93
C ASN A 793 17.08 34.92 2.92
N PHE A 794 16.60 34.07 2.00
CA PHE A 794 17.03 32.69 1.85
C PHE A 794 18.28 32.52 0.97
N PHE A 795 18.90 33.60 0.47
CA PHE A 795 19.99 33.50 -0.50
C PHE A 795 21.13 34.46 -0.19
N ASN A 796 22.35 34.05 -0.53
CA ASN A 796 23.48 34.95 -0.56
C ASN A 796 23.47 35.84 -1.82
N GLN A 797 24.19 36.94 -1.76
CA GLN A 797 24.24 37.90 -2.86
C GLN A 797 24.82 37.31 -4.15
N GLN A 798 25.77 36.36 -4.03
CA GLN A 798 26.37 35.67 -5.17
C GLN A 798 25.34 34.88 -5.97
N PHE A 799 24.50 34.10 -5.31
CA PHE A 799 23.42 33.32 -5.95
C PHE A 799 22.41 34.25 -6.66
N ILE A 800 22.06 35.37 -6.00
CA ILE A 800 21.13 36.36 -6.58
C ILE A 800 21.74 36.96 -7.84
N ASN A 801 23.01 37.32 -7.84
CA ASN A 801 23.71 37.88 -8.99
C ASN A 801 23.77 36.87 -10.12
N HIS A 802 24.13 35.60 -9.87
CA HIS A 802 24.17 34.53 -10.86
C HIS A 802 22.79 34.36 -11.56
N ILE A 803 21.69 34.38 -10.80
CA ILE A 803 20.37 34.26 -11.41
C ILE A 803 20.00 35.48 -12.27
N ASN A 804 20.31 36.68 -11.79
CA ASN A 804 20.01 37.89 -12.55
C ASN A 804 20.80 37.98 -13.86
N GLU A 805 22.03 37.45 -13.90
CA GLU A 805 22.85 37.39 -15.13
C GLU A 805 22.39 36.31 -16.12
N MET A 806 21.60 35.33 -15.67
CA MET A 806 21.16 34.19 -16.47
C MET A 806 19.75 34.36 -17.08
N ASN A 807 18.95 35.28 -16.54
CA ASN A 807 17.65 35.67 -17.06
C ASN A 807 17.79 36.73 -18.17
#